data_48542b7777b4d847d3d4388ec269f033
#
_entry.id   48542b7777b4d847d3d4388ec269f033
#
_cell.length_a   1.000
_cell.length_b   1.000
_cell.length_c   1.000
_cell.angle_alpha   90.00
_cell.angle_beta   90.00
_cell.angle_gamma   90.00
#
_symmetry.space_group_name_H-M   'P 1'
#
loop_
_entity.id
_entity.type
_entity.pdbx_description
1 polymer ?
#
loop_
_entity_poly.entity_id
_entity_poly.type
_entity_poly.pdbx_seq_one_letter_code
_entity_poly.pdbx_strand_id
1 'polypeptide(L)'
;MKKLFIALLSLIAITANAKIETSVAGLFPLENSGRMVWNFNPEWRFHLGDVAGAEAVSFDDTAWDVVSTPHTAKLLPAEGSGCRNYQGIIWYRKHFVMPTETDGRLVTLHFEAIMGKQKLYVNGKLVKEHEGGYEPITIDLTEQGLNAGDKCVVAVMADNSNDKTYPPGKPQYTLDFTYHGGIYRDVWMIAKQAVHITDAVEAGKVAGGGIFVHYNNISDKSAEVLVNTEVCNSGSKPRTVTVETTILDINKKQSTKVSLAPGEAKTVVQKIKVSNPRLWSPETPNLYRVASRIKSGKTALDGGITKIGIRSFEFKGKDGFWLNGKRYHQLVGANRHQDFAYVGNAVPNSQQWRDAKRLRNAGFTIIRVAHYPMDPSFMDACDELGLFVIVATPGWQYWNKDPKFAEKVQQNTRNIIRRDRNHPSVLMWEPILNETRFPLNFSLEALQITKDEYPYPYRPVAAADVHSAGVADNYDVVYGWPGDDFKEDKPKQCIFTREFGELVDDWYAHNNLNRASRSWGEKPQLVQAMSLAKSCDELYNTTGQFIGGCQWHPFDHQRGYHPDPYWGGIYDAFRQKKTAFYMFSSQNPASTGPMVHIAHEMTQFSDADVTVFSNCDSVRLSIFDGAKSWTLPVKHEAGHMPNQPVIFPDVWSFWEARDLSYTQKSWQKVNMVAEGIIDGKVVCTMKKMPSRRSTKLRLYVDHMDKQLVADGSDFVVVVAEVTDDSGNTRRMAKENILFTIEGEGEIIGDASICANPRAVEWGSAPILVRSTRNAGKIKIKAEVQFPGTHAPTPAEIEFESVPADLPMCMIEQSKANNQQTTVKGNQSKGKEQFTEEEKAKMLKEVEQQQADFGIQK
;
A
#
# COMPACT_ATOMS: atom_id res chain seq x y z
N MET A 1 43.68 -20.14 16.88
CA MET A 1 42.29 -20.37 16.40
C MET A 1 41.13 -19.78 17.25
N LYS A 2 41.42 -19.03 18.33
CA LYS A 2 40.37 -18.38 19.16
C LYS A 2 40.16 -16.88 18.90
N LYS A 3 40.91 -16.25 17.98
CA LYS A 3 40.76 -14.83 17.65
C LYS A 3 40.08 -14.56 16.30
N LEU A 4 39.70 -15.61 15.54
CA LEU A 4 39.01 -15.46 14.25
C LEU A 4 37.49 -15.62 14.40
N PHE A 5 36.97 -16.08 15.54
CA PHE A 5 35.52 -16.28 15.80
C PHE A 5 34.81 -15.05 16.37
N ILE A 6 35.54 -14.04 16.84
CA ILE A 6 34.97 -12.82 17.44
C ILE A 6 34.75 -11.72 16.37
N ALA A 7 35.44 -11.80 15.24
CA ALA A 7 35.28 -10.83 14.15
C ALA A 7 34.12 -11.14 13.18
N LEU A 8 33.54 -12.34 13.24
CA LEU A 8 32.41 -12.73 12.40
C LEU A 8 31.03 -12.50 13.06
N LEU A 9 30.99 -12.26 14.38
CA LEU A 9 29.75 -11.96 15.11
C LEU A 9 29.46 -10.46 15.21
N SER A 10 30.40 -9.58 14.83
CA SER A 10 30.20 -8.13 14.81
C SER A 10 29.79 -7.56 13.44
N LEU A 11 29.66 -8.39 12.39
CA LEU A 11 29.23 -7.95 11.05
C LEU A 11 27.77 -8.29 10.73
N ILE A 12 27.03 -8.93 11.63
CA ILE A 12 25.60 -9.28 11.46
C ILE A 12 24.66 -8.29 12.16
N ALA A 13 25.19 -7.29 12.86
CA ALA A 13 24.39 -6.37 13.68
C ALA A 13 24.18 -4.97 13.08
N ILE A 14 24.39 -4.74 11.79
CA ILE A 14 24.27 -3.39 11.18
C ILE A 14 23.26 -3.35 10.00
N THR A 15 22.35 -4.28 9.90
CA THR A 15 21.26 -4.18 8.92
C THR A 15 19.87 -4.00 9.54
N ALA A 16 19.79 -3.79 10.84
CA ALA A 16 18.53 -3.53 11.51
C ALA A 16 18.27 -2.03 11.61
N ASN A 17 17.13 -1.58 11.08
CA ASN A 17 16.48 -0.29 11.32
C ASN A 17 16.91 0.89 10.43
N ALA A 18 16.90 0.74 9.11
CA ALA A 18 16.96 1.88 8.21
C ALA A 18 15.61 2.63 8.15
N LYS A 19 15.66 3.96 8.13
CA LYS A 19 14.48 4.78 7.76
C LYS A 19 14.08 4.48 6.33
N ILE A 20 12.82 4.81 6.01
CA ILE A 20 12.33 4.81 4.63
C ILE A 20 12.81 6.09 3.96
N GLU A 21 13.39 5.97 2.78
CA GLU A 21 13.62 7.12 1.91
C GLU A 21 12.31 7.48 1.22
N THR A 22 11.88 8.74 1.32
CA THR A 22 10.65 9.26 0.72
C THR A 22 10.97 10.15 -0.47
N SER A 23 10.30 9.92 -1.60
CA SER A 23 10.31 10.84 -2.72
C SER A 23 9.32 11.99 -2.48
N VAL A 24 9.63 13.17 -2.99
CA VAL A 24 8.75 14.34 -2.95
C VAL A 24 8.54 14.85 -4.37
N ALA A 25 7.30 14.84 -4.82
CA ALA A 25 6.94 15.15 -6.22
C ALA A 25 7.78 14.33 -7.22
N GLY A 26 7.99 13.03 -6.94
CA GLY A 26 8.73 12.09 -7.78
C GLY A 26 10.26 12.20 -7.72
N LEU A 27 10.81 12.99 -6.79
CA LEU A 27 12.25 13.16 -6.64
C LEU A 27 12.69 12.87 -5.20
N PHE A 28 13.68 11.99 -5.04
CA PHE A 28 14.36 11.81 -3.76
C PHE A 28 15.32 12.96 -3.48
N PRO A 29 15.57 13.29 -2.21
CA PRO A 29 16.50 14.35 -1.81
C PRO A 29 17.89 14.18 -2.42
N LEU A 30 18.47 15.29 -2.88
CA LEU A 30 19.82 15.37 -3.39
C LEU A 30 20.57 16.49 -2.67
N GLU A 31 21.58 16.12 -1.90
CA GLU A 31 22.39 17.10 -1.17
C GLU A 31 22.96 18.19 -2.09
N ASN A 32 22.95 19.41 -1.59
CA ASN A 32 23.50 20.59 -2.29
C ASN A 32 22.93 20.78 -3.71
N SER A 33 21.67 20.37 -3.93
CA SER A 33 21.02 20.50 -5.24
C SER A 33 20.44 21.89 -5.51
N GLY A 34 20.29 22.72 -4.48
CA GLY A 34 19.57 24.00 -4.54
C GLY A 34 18.07 23.89 -4.31
N ARG A 35 17.48 22.70 -4.39
CA ARG A 35 16.10 22.41 -3.98
C ARG A 35 16.04 22.23 -2.46
N MET A 36 15.04 22.82 -1.84
CA MET A 36 14.75 22.64 -0.42
C MET A 36 13.34 22.08 -0.26
N VAL A 37 13.17 21.19 0.72
CA VAL A 37 11.89 20.56 1.01
C VAL A 37 11.65 20.61 2.51
N TRP A 38 10.43 20.95 2.91
CA TRP A 38 9.95 20.88 4.27
C TRP A 38 8.77 19.94 4.35
N ASN A 39 8.72 19.17 5.43
CA ASN A 39 7.52 18.44 5.83
C ASN A 39 6.46 19.44 6.31
N PHE A 40 5.33 19.50 5.61
CA PHE A 40 4.23 20.42 5.91
C PHE A 40 3.06 19.71 6.60
N ASN A 41 3.21 18.45 6.99
CA ASN A 41 2.18 17.62 7.60
C ASN A 41 1.75 18.06 9.01
N PRO A 42 2.63 18.53 9.92
CA PRO A 42 2.25 18.80 11.30
C PRO A 42 1.36 20.03 11.49
N GLU A 43 0.61 20.07 12.58
CA GLU A 43 -0.10 21.26 13.10
C GLU A 43 -1.17 21.87 12.20
N TRP A 44 -1.95 21.06 11.52
CA TRP A 44 -3.18 21.54 10.92
C TRP A 44 -4.27 21.68 11.98
N ARG A 45 -5.05 22.79 11.92
CA ARG A 45 -6.31 22.95 12.63
C ARG A 45 -7.40 22.30 11.80
N PHE A 46 -8.14 21.37 12.36
CA PHE A 46 -9.15 20.57 11.68
C PHE A 46 -10.55 20.81 12.27
N HIS A 47 -11.54 20.92 11.38
CA HIS A 47 -12.95 21.00 11.76
C HIS A 47 -13.81 20.11 10.88
N LEU A 48 -14.70 19.35 11.54
CA LEU A 48 -15.68 18.51 10.88
C LEU A 48 -16.97 19.32 10.64
N GLY A 49 -17.38 19.43 9.36
CA GLY A 49 -18.52 20.22 8.94
C GLY A 49 -18.13 21.55 8.30
N ASP A 50 -19.12 22.22 7.69
CA ASP A 50 -18.92 23.52 7.05
C ASP A 50 -18.90 24.65 8.08
N VAL A 51 -18.05 25.63 7.84
CA VAL A 51 -17.91 26.83 8.70
C VAL A 51 -17.75 28.05 7.82
N ALA A 52 -18.71 28.96 7.91
CA ALA A 52 -18.67 30.22 7.15
C ALA A 52 -17.49 31.10 7.60
N GLY A 53 -16.75 31.62 6.63
CA GLY A 53 -15.62 32.52 6.85
C GLY A 53 -14.33 31.81 7.28
N ALA A 54 -14.30 30.48 7.30
CA ALA A 54 -13.12 29.72 7.69
C ALA A 54 -11.90 29.94 6.78
N GLU A 55 -12.07 30.50 5.61
CA GLU A 55 -10.99 30.91 4.71
C GLU A 55 -10.27 32.19 5.20
N ALA A 56 -10.93 33.03 6.00
CA ALA A 56 -10.41 34.35 6.36
C ALA A 56 -9.22 34.24 7.32
N VAL A 57 -8.23 35.15 7.15
CA VAL A 57 -7.05 35.22 8.05
C VAL A 57 -7.45 35.52 9.50
N SER A 58 -8.49 36.34 9.70
CA SER A 58 -8.97 36.74 11.04
C SER A 58 -9.87 35.71 11.71
N PHE A 59 -10.17 34.58 11.06
CA PHE A 59 -11.00 33.54 11.63
C PHE A 59 -10.30 32.90 12.84
N ASP A 60 -11.03 32.76 13.95
CA ASP A 60 -10.53 32.13 15.18
C ASP A 60 -10.72 30.61 15.11
N ASP A 61 -9.63 29.90 14.88
CA ASP A 61 -9.58 28.44 14.84
C ASP A 61 -8.94 27.81 16.09
N THR A 62 -8.81 28.55 17.18
CA THR A 62 -8.16 28.08 18.41
C THR A 62 -8.88 26.90 19.08
N ALA A 63 -10.19 26.78 18.85
CA ALA A 63 -11.01 25.68 19.37
C ALA A 63 -11.01 24.43 18.46
N TRP A 64 -10.35 24.48 17.30
CA TRP A 64 -10.28 23.35 16.36
C TRP A 64 -9.26 22.31 16.82
N ASP A 65 -9.48 21.06 16.42
CA ASP A 65 -8.56 19.98 16.72
C ASP A 65 -7.19 20.20 16.01
N VAL A 66 -6.11 19.87 16.69
CA VAL A 66 -4.76 19.91 16.09
C VAL A 66 -4.42 18.53 15.58
N VAL A 67 -4.15 18.42 14.27
CA VAL A 67 -3.89 17.15 13.61
C VAL A 67 -2.62 17.22 12.76
N SER A 68 -2.05 16.07 12.46
CA SER A 68 -1.00 15.90 11.45
C SER A 68 -1.55 15.09 10.28
N THR A 69 -1.19 15.45 9.04
CA THR A 69 -1.48 14.65 7.84
C THR A 69 -0.38 13.59 7.64
N PRO A 70 -0.68 12.43 7.05
CA PRO A 70 -1.98 11.94 6.57
C PRO A 70 -3.07 11.87 7.63
N HIS A 71 -4.24 12.43 7.33
CA HIS A 71 -5.35 12.53 8.29
C HIS A 71 -6.69 12.11 7.66
N THR A 72 -7.51 11.40 8.44
CA THR A 72 -8.88 11.03 8.07
C THR A 72 -9.91 11.86 8.84
N ALA A 73 -10.97 12.25 8.16
CA ALA A 73 -12.04 13.08 8.77
C ALA A 73 -12.67 12.43 10.01
N LYS A 74 -12.72 11.10 10.09
CA LYS A 74 -13.30 10.35 11.19
C LYS A 74 -12.62 9.00 11.35
N LEU A 75 -12.19 8.70 12.57
CA LEU A 75 -11.76 7.35 12.92
C LEU A 75 -12.96 6.41 12.96
N LEU A 76 -12.78 5.17 12.49
CA LEU A 76 -13.81 4.14 12.45
C LEU A 76 -13.36 2.90 13.22
N PRO A 77 -14.29 2.06 13.69
CA PRO A 77 -13.94 0.71 14.14
C PRO A 77 -13.15 -0.03 13.04
N ALA A 78 -12.33 -0.99 13.41
CA ALA A 78 -11.53 -1.78 12.44
C ALA A 78 -12.39 -2.40 11.34
N GLU A 79 -13.61 -2.78 11.67
CA GLU A 79 -14.61 -3.38 10.78
C GLU A 79 -15.76 -2.41 10.46
N GLY A 80 -15.45 -1.12 10.28
CA GLY A 80 -16.41 -0.04 10.13
C GLY A 80 -17.01 0.10 8.73
N SER A 81 -17.44 -1.01 8.10
CA SER A 81 -18.12 -1.01 6.79
C SER A 81 -19.53 -0.42 6.82
N GLY A 82 -20.21 -0.33 5.66
CA GLY A 82 -21.56 0.19 5.54
C GLY A 82 -21.65 1.70 5.57
N CYS A 83 -20.73 2.41 4.90
CA CYS A 83 -20.72 3.88 4.82
C CYS A 83 -20.71 4.60 6.17
N ARG A 84 -20.01 4.06 7.17
CA ARG A 84 -19.88 4.70 8.49
C ARG A 84 -18.85 5.83 8.51
N ASN A 85 -18.07 5.99 7.44
CA ASN A 85 -17.16 7.11 7.26
C ASN A 85 -17.93 8.43 7.14
N TYR A 86 -17.28 9.53 7.52
CA TYR A 86 -17.85 10.84 7.32
C TYR A 86 -17.92 11.20 5.83
N GLN A 87 -19.05 11.75 5.40
CA GLN A 87 -19.27 12.29 4.06
C GLN A 87 -19.83 13.71 4.19
N GLY A 88 -19.13 14.67 3.61
CA GLY A 88 -19.49 16.08 3.74
C GLY A 88 -18.26 17.00 3.76
N ILE A 89 -18.53 18.27 4.02
CA ILE A 89 -17.52 19.33 4.06
C ILE A 89 -16.68 19.21 5.34
N ILE A 90 -15.38 19.39 5.19
CA ILE A 90 -14.38 19.49 6.26
C ILE A 90 -13.44 20.64 5.97
N TRP A 91 -12.88 21.20 7.02
CA TRP A 91 -11.92 22.28 6.93
C TRP A 91 -10.61 21.94 7.62
N TYR A 92 -9.52 22.35 6.96
CA TYR A 92 -8.17 22.38 7.51
C TYR A 92 -7.63 23.79 7.43
N ARG A 93 -6.93 24.23 8.47
CA ARG A 93 -6.23 25.52 8.50
C ARG A 93 -4.84 25.31 9.05
N LYS A 94 -3.85 25.94 8.45
CA LYS A 94 -2.48 25.89 8.95
C LYS A 94 -1.88 27.27 8.99
N HIS A 95 -1.44 27.66 10.16
CA HIS A 95 -0.64 28.86 10.40
C HIS A 95 0.83 28.49 10.34
N PHE A 96 1.62 29.29 9.67
CA PHE A 96 3.07 29.08 9.56
C PHE A 96 3.78 30.40 9.26
N VAL A 97 5.10 30.39 9.45
CA VAL A 97 5.99 31.46 9.01
C VAL A 97 6.78 30.93 7.81
N MET A 98 6.82 31.70 6.71
CA MET A 98 7.63 31.33 5.55
C MET A 98 9.10 31.23 5.98
N PRO A 99 9.75 30.07 5.77
CA PRO A 99 11.15 29.87 6.18
C PRO A 99 12.07 30.93 5.56
N THR A 100 13.04 31.43 6.32
CA THR A 100 13.97 32.47 5.84
C THR A 100 14.82 32.01 4.66
N GLU A 101 15.06 30.71 4.55
CA GLU A 101 15.78 30.05 3.45
C GLU A 101 15.03 30.10 2.12
N THR A 102 13.75 30.50 2.14
CA THR A 102 12.93 30.66 0.91
C THR A 102 13.16 32.02 0.22
N ASP A 103 13.99 32.91 0.80
CA ASP A 103 14.25 34.23 0.22
C ASP A 103 14.76 34.14 -1.23
N GLY A 104 14.10 34.87 -2.11
CA GLY A 104 14.41 34.90 -3.56
C GLY A 104 14.12 33.58 -4.31
N ARG A 105 13.32 32.67 -3.76
CA ARG A 105 12.94 31.37 -4.34
C ARG A 105 11.48 31.33 -4.75
N LEU A 106 11.17 30.43 -5.66
CA LEU A 106 9.80 29.98 -5.91
C LEU A 106 9.42 28.94 -4.86
N VAL A 107 8.30 29.14 -4.19
CA VAL A 107 7.83 28.24 -3.13
C VAL A 107 6.46 27.70 -3.49
N THR A 108 6.35 26.37 -3.50
CA THR A 108 5.10 25.68 -3.79
C THR A 108 4.71 24.77 -2.62
N LEU A 109 3.40 24.61 -2.39
CA LEU A 109 2.86 23.51 -1.60
C LEU A 109 2.38 22.42 -2.54
N HIS A 110 2.80 21.20 -2.29
CA HIS A 110 2.44 20.00 -3.02
C HIS A 110 1.66 19.07 -2.08
N PHE A 111 0.37 18.94 -2.33
CA PHE A 111 -0.50 17.96 -1.68
C PHE A 111 -0.52 16.70 -2.54
N GLU A 112 -0.12 15.57 -2.01
CA GLU A 112 -0.11 14.32 -2.79
C GLU A 112 -1.52 13.82 -3.10
N ALA A 113 -2.49 14.04 -2.20
CA ALA A 113 -3.92 13.89 -2.47
C ALA A 113 -4.78 14.48 -1.36
N ILE A 114 -5.94 14.99 -1.74
CA ILE A 114 -7.04 15.38 -0.85
C ILE A 114 -8.31 14.76 -1.42
N MET A 115 -9.12 14.10 -0.59
CA MET A 115 -10.30 13.41 -1.10
C MET A 115 -11.47 14.37 -1.37
N GLY A 116 -12.05 14.26 -2.58
CA GLY A 116 -13.32 14.87 -2.94
C GLY A 116 -13.22 16.13 -3.80
N LYS A 117 -14.00 17.17 -3.49
CA LYS A 117 -13.91 18.52 -4.07
C LYS A 117 -13.16 19.42 -3.11
N GLN A 118 -12.18 20.15 -3.62
CA GLN A 118 -11.33 20.99 -2.80
C GLN A 118 -11.35 22.45 -3.23
N LYS A 119 -11.30 23.33 -2.22
CA LYS A 119 -10.98 24.75 -2.38
C LYS A 119 -9.80 25.09 -1.48
N LEU A 120 -8.72 25.58 -2.08
CA LEU A 120 -7.51 25.93 -1.36
C LEU A 120 -7.35 27.44 -1.33
N TYR A 121 -7.12 27.98 -0.15
CA TYR A 121 -6.99 29.40 0.11
C TYR A 121 -5.63 29.72 0.71
N VAL A 122 -5.05 30.83 0.30
CA VAL A 122 -3.83 31.40 0.87
C VAL A 122 -4.15 32.82 1.36
N ASN A 123 -3.98 33.06 2.64
CA ASN A 123 -4.31 34.34 3.29
C ASN A 123 -5.72 34.87 2.93
N GLY A 124 -6.70 33.96 2.92
CA GLY A 124 -8.11 34.27 2.63
C GLY A 124 -8.48 34.34 1.15
N LYS A 125 -7.50 34.30 0.24
CA LYS A 125 -7.73 34.31 -1.22
C LYS A 125 -7.84 32.91 -1.76
N LEU A 126 -8.89 32.58 -2.51
CA LEU A 126 -9.03 31.34 -3.26
C LEU A 126 -7.96 31.26 -4.33
N VAL A 127 -7.10 30.22 -4.32
CA VAL A 127 -5.99 30.06 -5.23
C VAL A 127 -6.12 28.84 -6.14
N LYS A 128 -6.84 27.82 -5.71
CA LYS A 128 -7.06 26.59 -6.49
C LYS A 128 -8.40 25.95 -6.14
N GLU A 129 -9.09 25.46 -7.15
CA GLU A 129 -10.19 24.50 -7.02
C GLU A 129 -9.79 23.21 -7.74
N HIS A 130 -10.16 22.07 -7.18
CA HIS A 130 -9.89 20.77 -7.76
C HIS A 130 -11.03 19.80 -7.46
N GLU A 131 -11.23 18.81 -8.33
CA GLU A 131 -12.22 17.74 -8.19
C GLU A 131 -11.55 16.40 -8.47
N GLY A 132 -11.56 15.51 -7.50
CA GLY A 132 -10.89 14.23 -7.54
C GLY A 132 -10.32 13.87 -6.18
N GLY A 133 -9.67 12.73 -6.05
CA GLY A 133 -9.19 12.29 -4.74
C GLY A 133 -7.84 11.60 -4.76
N TYR A 134 -7.20 11.45 -5.93
CA TYR A 134 -6.08 10.53 -6.06
C TYR A 134 -4.87 11.15 -6.77
N GLU A 135 -4.96 12.41 -7.15
CA GLU A 135 -3.95 13.15 -7.88
C GLU A 135 -3.30 14.21 -7.00
N PRO A 136 -2.05 14.61 -7.31
CA PRO A 136 -1.42 15.70 -6.61
C PRO A 136 -2.05 17.04 -6.97
N ILE A 137 -2.06 17.95 -5.99
CA ILE A 137 -2.50 19.34 -6.13
C ILE A 137 -1.35 20.24 -5.71
N THR A 138 -0.93 21.12 -6.59
CA THR A 138 0.15 22.08 -6.30
C THR A 138 -0.39 23.50 -6.32
N ILE A 139 0.00 24.31 -5.32
CA ILE A 139 -0.26 25.76 -5.28
C ILE A 139 1.06 26.51 -5.14
N ASP A 140 1.18 27.65 -5.86
CA ASP A 140 2.35 28.52 -5.80
C ASP A 140 2.14 29.64 -4.78
N LEU A 141 2.95 29.61 -3.70
CA LEU A 141 2.90 30.61 -2.64
C LEU A 141 3.56 31.94 -3.06
N THR A 142 4.55 31.88 -3.93
CA THR A 142 5.26 33.06 -4.41
C THR A 142 4.38 33.92 -5.31
N GLU A 143 3.56 33.30 -6.16
CA GLU A 143 2.57 34.01 -6.99
C GLU A 143 1.49 34.72 -6.14
N GLN A 144 1.31 34.28 -4.88
CA GLN A 144 0.42 34.95 -3.93
C GLN A 144 1.11 36.12 -3.21
N GLY A 145 2.34 36.46 -3.56
CA GLY A 145 3.09 37.60 -3.03
C GLY A 145 3.71 37.36 -1.64
N LEU A 146 3.86 36.07 -1.24
CA LEU A 146 4.46 35.71 0.04
C LEU A 146 5.99 35.73 -0.03
N ASN A 147 6.61 36.31 1.00
CA ASN A 147 8.06 36.44 1.12
C ASN A 147 8.56 35.69 2.37
N ALA A 148 9.86 35.42 2.39
CA ALA A 148 10.53 34.84 3.56
C ALA A 148 10.24 35.67 4.83
N GLY A 149 9.85 35.03 5.91
CA GLY A 149 9.48 35.62 7.19
C GLY A 149 8.01 36.07 7.32
N ASP A 150 7.21 36.02 6.24
CA ASP A 150 5.80 36.37 6.30
C ASP A 150 5.02 35.34 7.14
N LYS A 151 4.08 35.87 7.94
CA LYS A 151 3.08 35.01 8.62
C LYS A 151 1.97 34.67 7.63
N CYS A 152 1.69 33.42 7.48
CA CYS A 152 0.79 32.87 6.46
C CYS A 152 -0.27 31.98 7.06
N VAL A 153 -1.44 31.93 6.40
CA VAL A 153 -2.50 30.98 6.64
C VAL A 153 -2.86 30.28 5.34
N VAL A 154 -2.77 28.96 5.33
CA VAL A 154 -3.37 28.12 4.28
C VAL A 154 -4.64 27.50 4.84
N ALA A 155 -5.76 27.66 4.15
CA ALA A 155 -6.99 26.98 4.46
C ALA A 155 -7.41 26.07 3.32
N VAL A 156 -7.90 24.88 3.67
CA VAL A 156 -8.39 23.88 2.72
C VAL A 156 -9.80 23.47 3.13
N MET A 157 -10.75 23.72 2.25
CA MET A 157 -12.09 23.12 2.31
C MET A 157 -12.07 21.89 1.44
N ALA A 158 -12.53 20.76 1.97
CA ALA A 158 -12.70 19.54 1.17
C ALA A 158 -14.08 18.94 1.43
N ASP A 159 -14.70 18.40 0.38
CA ASP A 159 -16.03 17.77 0.44
C ASP A 159 -15.97 16.40 -0.23
N ASN A 160 -16.10 15.33 0.54
CA ASN A 160 -16.14 13.95 0.06
C ASN A 160 -17.56 13.38 -0.06
N SER A 161 -18.57 14.23 -0.17
CA SER A 161 -19.94 13.82 -0.47
C SER A 161 -20.02 13.06 -1.78
N ASN A 162 -21.06 12.24 -1.93
CA ASN A 162 -21.32 11.54 -3.18
C ASN A 162 -21.51 12.51 -4.35
N ASP A 163 -20.69 12.38 -5.38
CA ASP A 163 -20.76 13.22 -6.57
C ASP A 163 -20.60 12.39 -7.84
N LYS A 164 -21.57 12.56 -8.76
CA LYS A 164 -21.63 11.82 -10.04
C LYS A 164 -20.82 12.48 -11.16
N THR A 165 -20.24 13.64 -10.94
CA THR A 165 -19.64 14.49 -12.00
C THR A 165 -18.14 14.28 -12.21
N TYR A 166 -17.48 13.56 -11.30
CA TYR A 166 -16.05 13.23 -11.40
C TYR A 166 -15.78 11.82 -10.84
N PRO A 167 -14.66 11.15 -11.22
CA PRO A 167 -14.30 9.81 -10.73
C PRO A 167 -14.08 9.75 -9.21
N PRO A 168 -14.50 8.65 -8.55
CA PRO A 168 -15.10 7.44 -9.10
C PRO A 168 -16.57 7.59 -9.51
N GLY A 169 -17.28 8.65 -9.13
CA GLY A 169 -18.64 8.99 -9.54
C GLY A 169 -19.73 8.13 -8.92
N LYS A 170 -19.46 6.88 -8.63
CA LYS A 170 -20.39 5.95 -8.00
C LYS A 170 -20.59 6.31 -6.54
N PRO A 171 -21.84 6.39 -6.03
CA PRO A 171 -22.10 6.68 -4.62
C PRO A 171 -21.43 5.67 -3.68
N GLN A 172 -20.86 6.14 -2.55
CA GLN A 172 -20.10 5.29 -1.63
C GLN A 172 -20.90 4.10 -1.08
N TYR A 173 -22.19 4.27 -0.81
CA TYR A 173 -23.06 3.21 -0.32
C TYR A 173 -23.31 2.08 -1.36
N THR A 174 -22.81 2.22 -2.56
CA THR A 174 -22.87 1.21 -3.63
C THR A 174 -21.49 0.67 -4.01
N LEU A 175 -20.42 1.14 -3.35
CA LEU A 175 -19.04 0.73 -3.63
C LEU A 175 -18.63 -0.49 -2.80
N ASP A 176 -17.79 -1.35 -3.38
CA ASP A 176 -17.12 -2.44 -2.66
C ASP A 176 -15.90 -1.98 -1.87
N PHE A 177 -15.69 -0.69 -1.76
CA PHE A 177 -14.67 -0.03 -0.96
C PHE A 177 -15.21 1.30 -0.44
N THR A 178 -14.45 1.98 0.41
CA THR A 178 -14.77 3.33 0.91
C THR A 178 -13.66 4.29 0.56
N TYR A 179 -13.98 5.58 0.38
CA TYR A 179 -13.00 6.64 0.35
C TYR A 179 -13.26 7.62 1.50
N HIS A 180 -12.25 7.76 2.34
CA HIS A 180 -12.32 8.56 3.57
C HIS A 180 -11.98 10.00 3.26
N GLY A 181 -12.76 10.96 3.77
CA GLY A 181 -12.48 12.39 3.64
C GLY A 181 -11.21 12.78 4.40
N GLY A 182 -10.48 13.73 3.85
CA GLY A 182 -9.30 14.31 4.50
C GLY A 182 -8.16 14.63 3.55
N ILE A 183 -7.14 15.29 4.09
CA ILE A 183 -5.79 15.34 3.51
C ILE A 183 -5.12 14.02 3.93
N TYR A 184 -5.35 12.98 3.16
CA TYR A 184 -5.03 11.60 3.54
C TYR A 184 -3.67 11.09 3.03
N ARG A 185 -2.90 11.96 2.35
CA ARG A 185 -1.51 11.79 1.96
C ARG A 185 -0.68 12.97 2.42
N ASP A 186 0.60 12.93 2.14
CA ASP A 186 1.54 13.95 2.59
C ASP A 186 1.32 15.33 1.95
N VAL A 187 1.77 16.35 2.67
CA VAL A 187 1.89 17.72 2.18
C VAL A 187 3.32 18.19 2.32
N TRP A 188 3.88 18.70 1.22
CA TRP A 188 5.26 19.15 1.12
C TRP A 188 5.35 20.62 0.74
N MET A 189 6.24 21.36 1.40
CA MET A 189 6.64 22.68 0.91
C MET A 189 7.96 22.52 0.15
N ILE A 190 8.01 23.01 -1.09
CA ILE A 190 9.16 22.88 -1.98
C ILE A 190 9.62 24.27 -2.39
N ALA A 191 10.90 24.60 -2.15
CA ALA A 191 11.51 25.86 -2.60
C ALA A 191 12.58 25.59 -3.66
N LYS A 192 12.49 26.32 -4.79
CA LYS A 192 13.34 26.18 -5.97
C LYS A 192 13.84 27.54 -6.40
N GLN A 193 14.94 27.58 -7.16
CA GLN A 193 15.39 28.81 -7.81
C GLN A 193 14.53 29.12 -9.05
N ALA A 194 14.61 30.38 -9.55
CA ALA A 194 13.88 30.79 -10.75
C ALA A 194 14.16 29.90 -11.97
N VAL A 195 15.36 29.31 -12.07
CA VAL A 195 15.66 28.28 -13.07
C VAL A 195 15.66 26.92 -12.38
N HIS A 196 14.69 26.08 -12.74
CA HIS A 196 14.42 24.84 -12.05
C HIS A 196 13.90 23.73 -12.99
N ILE A 197 13.85 22.52 -12.49
CA ILE A 197 13.18 21.38 -13.12
C ILE A 197 11.66 21.56 -12.92
N THR A 198 10.88 21.46 -13.99
CA THR A 198 9.41 21.56 -13.92
C THR A 198 8.83 20.37 -13.15
N ASP A 199 7.61 20.51 -12.64
CA ASP A 199 6.85 19.39 -12.12
C ASP A 199 6.27 18.56 -13.28
N ALA A 200 6.30 17.23 -13.17
CA ALA A 200 5.87 16.34 -14.24
C ALA A 200 4.36 16.44 -14.54
N VAL A 201 3.54 16.65 -13.49
CA VAL A 201 2.08 16.74 -13.61
C VAL A 201 1.66 18.17 -13.97
N GLU A 202 2.13 19.16 -13.21
CA GLU A 202 1.76 20.58 -13.41
C GLU A 202 2.22 21.14 -14.75
N ALA A 203 3.31 20.64 -15.33
CA ALA A 203 3.75 21.06 -16.67
C ALA A 203 2.72 20.77 -17.77
N GLY A 204 1.82 19.82 -17.55
CA GLY A 204 0.72 19.51 -18.45
C GLY A 204 1.12 18.97 -19.83
N LYS A 205 2.37 18.54 -20.02
CA LYS A 205 2.94 18.18 -21.34
C LYS A 205 2.86 16.68 -21.60
N VAL A 206 2.39 16.31 -22.77
CA VAL A 206 2.39 14.93 -23.26
C VAL A 206 3.83 14.44 -23.43
N ALA A 207 4.14 13.29 -22.85
CA ALA A 207 5.47 12.68 -22.83
C ALA A 207 6.60 13.64 -22.39
N GLY A 208 6.26 14.65 -21.58
CA GLY A 208 7.16 15.75 -21.18
C GLY A 208 6.96 16.17 -19.73
N GLY A 209 7.59 17.29 -19.36
CA GLY A 209 7.58 17.81 -18.00
C GLY A 209 8.48 17.04 -17.04
N GLY A 210 9.03 17.70 -16.02
CA GLY A 210 9.85 17.09 -14.99
C GLY A 210 11.07 16.32 -15.51
N ILE A 211 11.30 15.17 -14.89
CA ILE A 211 12.29 14.18 -15.35
C ILE A 211 11.53 12.98 -15.91
N PHE A 212 11.93 12.53 -17.10
CA PHE A 212 11.39 11.33 -17.72
C PHE A 212 12.54 10.43 -18.19
N VAL A 213 12.63 9.24 -17.62
CA VAL A 213 13.67 8.27 -17.95
C VAL A 213 13.10 7.12 -18.76
N HIS A 214 13.77 6.80 -19.85
CA HIS A 214 13.41 5.66 -20.70
C HIS A 214 14.67 4.98 -21.25
N TYR A 215 14.51 3.86 -21.94
CA TYR A 215 15.62 2.98 -22.27
C TYR A 215 15.59 2.55 -23.72
N ASN A 216 16.79 2.37 -24.29
CA ASN A 216 16.97 1.74 -25.60
C ASN A 216 18.03 0.63 -25.50
N ASN A 217 17.99 -0.29 -26.46
CA ASN A 217 19.04 -1.30 -26.69
C ASN A 217 19.44 -2.07 -25.41
N ILE A 218 18.44 -2.52 -24.63
CA ILE A 218 18.67 -3.23 -23.39
C ILE A 218 19.10 -4.68 -23.67
N SER A 219 20.20 -5.06 -23.03
CA SER A 219 20.72 -6.42 -22.96
C SER A 219 21.52 -6.62 -21.67
N ASP A 220 21.96 -7.84 -21.41
CA ASP A 220 22.90 -8.16 -20.32
C ASP A 220 24.27 -7.48 -20.47
N LYS A 221 24.65 -7.11 -21.72
CA LYS A 221 25.94 -6.47 -22.03
C LYS A 221 25.89 -4.94 -22.00
N SER A 222 24.75 -4.36 -22.36
CA SER A 222 24.63 -2.89 -22.42
C SER A 222 23.18 -2.44 -22.40
N ALA A 223 22.97 -1.21 -21.95
CA ALA A 223 21.74 -0.47 -22.07
C ALA A 223 22.04 1.02 -22.35
N GLU A 224 21.11 1.70 -23.01
CA GLU A 224 21.13 3.12 -23.16
C GLU A 224 20.04 3.73 -22.28
N VAL A 225 20.43 4.54 -21.31
CA VAL A 225 19.51 5.28 -20.44
C VAL A 225 19.36 6.69 -21.02
N LEU A 226 18.15 7.05 -21.38
CA LEU A 226 17.80 8.39 -21.87
C LEU A 226 17.10 9.13 -20.73
N VAL A 227 17.61 10.30 -20.40
CA VAL A 227 17.07 11.16 -19.35
C VAL A 227 16.62 12.46 -19.98
N ASN A 228 15.32 12.66 -20.05
CA ASN A 228 14.68 13.89 -20.49
C ASN A 228 14.46 14.77 -19.24
N THR A 229 15.17 15.88 -19.15
CA THR A 229 15.00 16.85 -18.05
C THR A 229 14.42 18.13 -18.61
N GLU A 230 13.20 18.49 -18.21
CA GLU A 230 12.64 19.77 -18.59
C GLU A 230 13.05 20.86 -17.60
N VAL A 231 13.67 21.91 -18.12
CA VAL A 231 14.16 23.06 -17.36
C VAL A 231 13.37 24.29 -17.73
N CYS A 232 12.83 25.02 -16.77
CA CYS A 232 12.10 26.26 -16.92
C CYS A 232 12.91 27.44 -16.34
N ASN A 233 12.82 28.62 -16.98
CA ASN A 233 13.27 29.86 -16.42
C ASN A 233 12.08 30.80 -16.12
N SER A 234 11.57 30.74 -14.88
CA SER A 234 10.50 31.64 -14.40
C SER A 234 11.00 33.04 -14.02
N GLY A 235 12.30 33.34 -14.19
CA GLY A 235 12.86 34.64 -13.91
C GLY A 235 12.68 35.64 -15.07
N SER A 236 12.91 36.93 -14.80
CA SER A 236 12.74 38.04 -15.76
C SER A 236 13.91 38.24 -16.71
N LYS A 237 15.02 37.52 -16.58
CA LYS A 237 16.23 37.66 -17.42
C LYS A 237 16.58 36.33 -18.10
N PRO A 238 17.12 36.37 -19.35
CA PRO A 238 17.66 35.17 -19.99
C PRO A 238 18.77 34.52 -19.14
N ARG A 239 18.81 33.20 -19.12
CA ARG A 239 19.80 32.44 -18.36
C ARG A 239 20.38 31.30 -19.20
N THR A 240 21.69 31.10 -19.09
CA THR A 240 22.36 29.92 -19.62
C THR A 240 22.79 29.06 -18.44
N VAL A 241 22.34 27.83 -18.43
CA VAL A 241 22.62 26.88 -17.35
C VAL A 241 23.14 25.54 -17.90
N THR A 242 23.70 24.72 -17.05
CA THR A 242 24.13 23.36 -17.38
C THR A 242 23.20 22.36 -16.69
N VAL A 243 22.59 21.47 -17.46
CA VAL A 243 21.94 20.27 -16.97
C VAL A 243 23.01 19.21 -16.81
N GLU A 244 23.22 18.75 -15.59
CA GLU A 244 24.18 17.71 -15.25
C GLU A 244 23.41 16.49 -14.74
N THR A 245 23.52 15.37 -15.45
CA THR A 245 22.92 14.09 -15.03
C THR A 245 24.03 13.10 -14.72
N THR A 246 23.93 12.44 -13.56
CA THR A 246 24.89 11.44 -13.08
C THR A 246 24.16 10.18 -12.61
N ILE A 247 24.50 9.02 -13.18
CA ILE A 247 24.12 7.74 -12.58
C ILE A 247 25.12 7.46 -11.45
N LEU A 248 24.71 7.69 -10.21
CA LEU A 248 25.60 7.71 -9.04
C LEU A 248 26.26 6.35 -8.80
N ASP A 249 25.52 5.27 -8.96
CA ASP A 249 25.97 3.90 -8.64
C ASP A 249 27.10 3.40 -9.56
N ILE A 250 27.33 4.04 -10.71
CA ILE A 250 28.39 3.70 -11.67
C ILE A 250 29.24 4.91 -12.04
N ASN A 251 29.02 6.04 -11.40
CA ASN A 251 29.73 7.31 -11.63
C ASN A 251 29.80 7.72 -13.11
N LYS A 252 28.70 7.51 -13.87
CA LYS A 252 28.56 7.93 -15.27
C LYS A 252 27.83 9.27 -15.32
N LYS A 253 28.43 10.23 -16.00
CA LYS A 253 27.97 11.63 -16.03
C LYS A 253 27.86 12.17 -17.44
N GLN A 254 26.83 12.98 -17.69
CA GLN A 254 26.67 13.82 -18.88
C GLN A 254 26.27 15.23 -18.46
N SER A 255 26.77 16.21 -19.22
CA SER A 255 26.46 17.63 -19.00
C SER A 255 26.10 18.30 -20.32
N THR A 256 25.03 19.09 -20.32
CA THR A 256 24.50 19.78 -21.50
C THR A 256 24.18 21.23 -21.14
N LYS A 257 24.70 22.21 -21.91
CA LYS A 257 24.34 23.60 -21.72
C LYS A 257 23.02 23.91 -22.43
N VAL A 258 22.18 24.70 -21.79
CA VAL A 258 20.92 25.20 -22.35
C VAL A 258 20.74 26.67 -22.02
N SER A 259 20.30 27.45 -23.00
CA SER A 259 19.94 28.87 -22.84
C SER A 259 18.41 28.98 -22.87
N LEU A 260 17.89 29.74 -21.91
CA LEU A 260 16.45 29.89 -21.67
C LEU A 260 16.13 31.39 -21.60
N ALA A 261 15.17 31.84 -22.41
CA ALA A 261 14.54 33.13 -22.27
C ALA A 261 13.66 33.20 -21.01
N PRO A 262 13.22 34.37 -20.55
CA PRO A 262 12.22 34.52 -19.52
C PRO A 262 10.93 33.75 -19.88
N GLY A 263 10.39 32.98 -18.96
CA GLY A 263 9.19 32.16 -19.15
C GLY A 263 9.39 30.93 -20.04
N GLU A 264 10.57 30.68 -20.57
CA GLU A 264 10.82 29.54 -21.46
C GLU A 264 11.13 28.26 -20.71
N ALA A 265 10.53 27.14 -21.17
CA ALA A 265 10.87 25.80 -20.74
C ALA A 265 11.39 24.96 -21.92
N LYS A 266 12.51 24.25 -21.71
CA LYS A 266 13.13 23.36 -22.70
C LYS A 266 13.43 21.99 -22.10
N THR A 267 13.17 20.92 -22.87
CA THR A 267 13.59 19.56 -22.55
C THR A 267 15.02 19.33 -23.04
N VAL A 268 15.90 18.95 -22.12
CA VAL A 268 17.27 18.51 -22.40
C VAL A 268 17.30 16.99 -22.37
N VAL A 269 17.63 16.38 -23.49
CA VAL A 269 17.75 14.92 -23.64
C VAL A 269 19.21 14.52 -23.47
N GLN A 270 19.47 13.65 -22.52
CA GLN A 270 20.82 13.11 -22.25
C GLN A 270 20.80 11.58 -22.36
N LYS A 271 21.80 11.04 -23.05
CA LYS A 271 21.94 9.61 -23.34
C LYS A 271 23.18 9.07 -22.65
N ILE A 272 23.00 8.16 -21.72
CA ILE A 272 24.09 7.55 -20.95
C ILE A 272 24.14 6.05 -21.23
N LYS A 273 25.27 5.56 -21.75
CA LYS A 273 25.50 4.13 -21.97
C LYS A 273 25.94 3.45 -20.68
N VAL A 274 25.22 2.41 -20.29
CA VAL A 274 25.53 1.54 -19.16
C VAL A 274 26.05 0.20 -19.69
N SER A 275 27.27 -0.17 -19.34
CA SER A 275 27.88 -1.45 -19.70
C SER A 275 27.59 -2.48 -18.62
N ASN A 276 27.23 -3.72 -19.00
CA ASN A 276 26.88 -4.81 -18.09
C ASN A 276 25.86 -4.35 -17.02
N PRO A 277 24.67 -3.87 -17.43
CA PRO A 277 23.70 -3.32 -16.48
C PRO A 277 23.20 -4.43 -15.54
N ARG A 278 23.03 -4.08 -14.27
CA ARG A 278 22.23 -4.90 -13.35
C ARG A 278 20.77 -4.66 -13.68
N LEU A 279 20.16 -5.63 -14.34
CA LEU A 279 18.76 -5.53 -14.77
C LEU A 279 17.83 -5.66 -13.58
N TRP A 280 16.72 -4.94 -13.63
CA TRP A 280 15.66 -5.02 -12.63
C TRP A 280 14.70 -6.16 -12.94
N SER A 281 14.33 -6.93 -11.93
CA SER A 281 13.25 -7.93 -11.95
C SER A 281 12.68 -8.08 -10.53
N PRO A 282 11.52 -8.72 -10.34
CA PRO A 282 11.01 -9.04 -9.01
C PRO A 282 11.99 -9.83 -8.13
N GLU A 283 12.79 -10.72 -8.71
CA GLU A 283 13.77 -11.53 -8.00
C GLU A 283 15.06 -10.75 -7.69
N THR A 284 15.38 -9.77 -8.53
CA THR A 284 16.58 -8.92 -8.39
C THR A 284 16.23 -7.47 -8.67
N PRO A 285 15.60 -6.76 -7.72
CA PRO A 285 15.11 -5.40 -7.92
C PRO A 285 16.25 -4.37 -7.88
N ASN A 286 17.15 -4.48 -8.84
CA ASN A 286 18.31 -3.61 -8.94
C ASN A 286 17.93 -2.20 -9.37
N LEU A 287 18.14 -1.24 -8.49
CA LEU A 287 17.90 0.17 -8.77
C LEU A 287 19.21 0.92 -9.01
N TYR A 288 19.11 1.98 -9.82
CA TYR A 288 20.14 3.00 -10.04
C TYR A 288 19.59 4.36 -9.62
N ARG A 289 20.45 5.18 -9.02
CA ARG A 289 20.14 6.54 -8.61
C ARG A 289 20.63 7.53 -9.67
N VAL A 290 19.69 8.16 -10.37
CA VAL A 290 19.97 9.19 -11.38
C VAL A 290 19.84 10.55 -10.73
N ALA A 291 20.94 11.20 -10.44
CA ALA A 291 20.98 12.56 -9.93
C ALA A 291 20.97 13.55 -11.11
N SER A 292 19.92 14.39 -11.19
CA SER A 292 19.81 15.50 -12.16
C SER A 292 19.99 16.81 -11.42
N ARG A 293 20.92 17.67 -11.88
CA ARG A 293 21.20 18.99 -11.32
C ARG A 293 21.16 20.06 -12.40
N ILE A 294 20.58 21.21 -12.07
CA ILE A 294 20.67 22.44 -12.86
C ILE A 294 21.73 23.33 -12.22
N LYS A 295 22.74 23.76 -12.99
CA LYS A 295 23.88 24.52 -12.47
C LYS A 295 24.10 25.82 -13.26
N SER A 296 24.41 26.89 -12.52
CA SER A 296 24.96 28.14 -13.07
C SER A 296 26.40 28.26 -12.60
N GLY A 297 27.35 27.98 -13.47
CA GLY A 297 28.74 27.83 -13.10
C GLY A 297 28.91 26.68 -12.06
N LYS A 298 29.40 27.02 -10.86
CA LYS A 298 29.58 26.07 -9.76
C LYS A 298 28.36 25.94 -8.86
N THR A 299 27.39 26.87 -8.93
CA THR A 299 26.21 26.92 -8.07
C THR A 299 25.12 26.00 -8.61
N ALA A 300 24.62 25.07 -7.79
CA ALA A 300 23.42 24.32 -8.10
C ALA A 300 22.18 25.17 -7.83
N LEU A 301 21.25 25.17 -8.77
CA LEU A 301 19.99 25.92 -8.71
C LEU A 301 18.81 25.03 -8.31
N ASP A 302 18.78 23.81 -8.83
CA ASP A 302 17.76 22.82 -8.57
C ASP A 302 18.28 21.40 -8.86
N GLY A 303 17.67 20.38 -8.30
CA GLY A 303 17.98 18.98 -8.61
C GLY A 303 17.32 17.98 -7.65
N GLY A 304 17.38 16.75 -8.04
CA GLY A 304 16.86 15.61 -7.27
C GLY A 304 17.39 14.28 -7.81
N ILE A 305 17.08 13.20 -7.13
CA ILE A 305 17.39 11.84 -7.56
C ILE A 305 16.10 11.16 -8.05
N THR A 306 16.17 10.56 -9.24
CA THR A 306 15.17 9.61 -9.73
C THR A 306 15.77 8.20 -9.57
N LYS A 307 15.10 7.32 -8.84
CA LYS A 307 15.46 5.89 -8.80
C LYS A 307 14.90 5.23 -10.05
N ILE A 308 15.71 4.43 -10.72
CA ILE A 308 15.34 3.75 -11.96
C ILE A 308 15.76 2.27 -11.93
N GLY A 309 15.02 1.42 -12.65
CA GLY A 309 15.37 0.03 -12.88
C GLY A 309 15.45 -0.26 -14.38
N ILE A 310 16.63 -0.65 -14.85
CA ILE A 310 16.82 -0.97 -16.28
C ILE A 310 16.21 -2.34 -16.54
N ARG A 311 15.19 -2.40 -17.41
CA ARG A 311 14.51 -3.62 -17.79
C ARG A 311 13.91 -3.54 -19.19
N SER A 312 13.74 -4.69 -19.83
CA SER A 312 12.93 -4.84 -21.03
C SER A 312 11.85 -5.89 -20.83
N PHE A 313 10.70 -5.72 -21.47
CA PHE A 313 9.62 -6.70 -21.42
C PHE A 313 8.82 -6.71 -22.71
N GLU A 314 8.19 -7.86 -22.98
CA GLU A 314 7.36 -8.09 -24.14
C GLU A 314 6.17 -8.99 -23.79
N PHE A 315 5.01 -8.66 -24.33
CA PHE A 315 3.80 -9.49 -24.27
C PHE A 315 3.61 -10.14 -25.65
N LYS A 316 3.89 -11.44 -25.74
CA LYS A 316 3.95 -12.19 -27.02
C LYS A 316 2.70 -13.05 -27.28
N GLY A 317 1.55 -12.64 -26.74
CA GLY A 317 0.30 -13.35 -26.94
C GLY A 317 0.39 -14.80 -26.47
N LYS A 318 0.32 -15.76 -27.41
CA LYS A 318 0.37 -17.20 -27.08
C LYS A 318 1.70 -17.64 -26.45
N ASP A 319 2.78 -16.91 -26.69
CA ASP A 319 4.10 -17.20 -26.13
C ASP A 319 4.31 -16.56 -24.75
N GLY A 320 3.29 -15.83 -24.23
CA GLY A 320 3.26 -15.30 -22.88
C GLY A 320 4.07 -14.03 -22.68
N PHE A 321 4.40 -13.78 -21.42
CA PHE A 321 5.16 -12.62 -20.97
C PHE A 321 6.66 -12.90 -20.91
N TRP A 322 7.46 -11.97 -21.40
CA TRP A 322 8.92 -12.04 -21.45
C TRP A 322 9.53 -10.85 -20.71
N LEU A 323 10.47 -11.12 -19.81
CA LEU A 323 11.20 -10.12 -19.05
C LEU A 323 12.70 -10.28 -19.32
N ASN A 324 13.38 -9.19 -19.68
CA ASN A 324 14.82 -9.17 -19.93
C ASN A 324 15.27 -10.25 -20.94
N GLY A 325 14.46 -10.46 -21.98
CA GLY A 325 14.75 -11.44 -23.06
C GLY A 325 14.49 -12.90 -22.71
N LYS A 326 13.91 -13.19 -21.54
CA LYS A 326 13.55 -14.55 -21.10
C LYS A 326 12.06 -14.63 -20.84
N ARG A 327 11.46 -15.79 -21.16
CA ARG A 327 10.08 -16.07 -20.79
C ARG A 327 9.97 -16.05 -19.26
N TYR A 328 9.01 -15.28 -18.76
CA TYR A 328 8.77 -15.18 -17.33
C TYR A 328 7.76 -16.26 -16.90
N HIS A 329 7.86 -16.72 -15.66
CA HIS A 329 6.88 -17.61 -15.07
C HIS A 329 5.55 -16.86 -14.80
N GLN A 330 4.54 -17.54 -14.24
CA GLN A 330 3.26 -16.90 -13.92
C GLN A 330 3.44 -15.70 -12.98
N LEU A 331 2.77 -14.59 -13.32
CA LEU A 331 2.68 -13.40 -12.49
C LEU A 331 1.57 -13.63 -11.46
N VAL A 332 1.91 -14.06 -10.27
CA VAL A 332 0.94 -14.27 -9.20
C VAL A 332 1.04 -13.14 -8.20
N GLY A 333 -0.10 -12.53 -7.90
CA GLY A 333 -0.14 -11.39 -7.02
C GLY A 333 -1.49 -11.15 -6.38
N ALA A 334 -1.74 -9.90 -6.00
CA ALA A 334 -2.97 -9.51 -5.35
C ALA A 334 -3.45 -8.13 -5.80
N ASN A 335 -4.72 -7.86 -5.62
CA ASN A 335 -5.28 -6.51 -5.71
C ASN A 335 -4.99 -5.75 -4.40
N ARG A 336 -5.01 -4.41 -4.41
CA ARG A 336 -4.81 -3.65 -3.19
C ARG A 336 -5.74 -2.45 -3.10
N HIS A 337 -6.55 -2.40 -2.03
CA HIS A 337 -7.06 -1.17 -1.44
C HIS A 337 -6.05 -0.66 -0.41
N GLN A 338 -6.02 0.65 -0.15
CA GLN A 338 -5.01 1.22 0.75
C GLN A 338 -5.51 1.46 2.18
N ASP A 339 -6.79 1.17 2.49
CA ASP A 339 -7.34 1.39 3.81
C ASP A 339 -6.68 0.52 4.90
N PHE A 340 -6.64 1.07 6.10
CA PHE A 340 -6.09 0.44 7.29
C PHE A 340 -7.07 0.58 8.46
N ALA A 341 -6.98 -0.34 9.43
CA ALA A 341 -7.82 -0.31 10.62
C ALA A 341 -7.82 1.09 11.27
N TYR A 342 -8.96 1.59 11.65
CA TYR A 342 -9.27 2.88 12.26
C TYR A 342 -9.09 4.10 11.35
N VAL A 343 -7.96 4.20 10.65
CA VAL A 343 -7.53 5.42 9.94
C VAL A 343 -7.99 5.48 8.47
N GLY A 344 -8.60 4.41 7.97
CA GLY A 344 -9.00 4.36 6.56
C GLY A 344 -7.81 4.60 5.63
N ASN A 345 -7.95 5.55 4.70
CA ASN A 345 -6.91 5.81 3.69
C ASN A 345 -5.71 6.63 4.19
N ALA A 346 -5.78 7.17 5.42
CA ALA A 346 -4.71 8.01 5.99
C ALA A 346 -3.56 7.15 6.54
N VAL A 347 -2.78 6.57 5.64
CA VAL A 347 -1.72 5.60 5.94
C VAL A 347 -0.36 6.22 5.69
N PRO A 348 0.54 6.29 6.69
CA PRO A 348 1.86 6.92 6.54
C PRO A 348 2.80 6.11 5.66
N ASN A 349 3.82 6.75 5.12
CA ASN A 349 4.80 6.20 4.19
C ASN A 349 5.43 4.90 4.67
N SER A 350 5.79 4.83 5.96
CA SER A 350 6.39 3.63 6.55
C SER A 350 5.45 2.42 6.49
N GLN A 351 4.15 2.64 6.68
CA GLN A 351 3.15 1.59 6.61
C GLN A 351 2.86 1.17 5.16
N GLN A 352 2.94 2.10 4.20
CA GLN A 352 2.89 1.79 2.77
C GLN A 352 4.02 0.83 2.38
N TRP A 353 5.23 1.10 2.84
CA TRP A 353 6.37 0.22 2.64
C TRP A 353 6.18 -1.14 3.32
N ARG A 354 5.68 -1.16 4.58
CA ARG A 354 5.42 -2.40 5.31
C ARG A 354 4.37 -3.25 4.61
N ASP A 355 3.33 -2.64 4.02
CA ASP A 355 2.33 -3.36 3.23
C ASP A 355 2.96 -4.00 1.98
N ALA A 356 3.76 -3.26 1.22
CA ALA A 356 4.49 -3.82 0.07
C ALA A 356 5.41 -4.99 0.49
N LYS A 357 6.11 -4.86 1.62
CA LYS A 357 6.95 -5.92 2.17
C LYS A 357 6.16 -7.17 2.57
N ARG A 358 4.96 -7.00 3.16
CA ARG A 358 4.06 -8.11 3.48
C ARG A 358 3.60 -8.84 2.23
N LEU A 359 3.22 -8.11 1.19
CA LEU A 359 2.82 -8.69 -0.08
C LEU A 359 3.97 -9.47 -0.74
N ARG A 360 5.18 -8.90 -0.70
CA ARG A 360 6.37 -9.62 -1.19
C ARG A 360 6.67 -10.89 -0.39
N ASN A 361 6.55 -10.84 0.94
CA ASN A 361 6.74 -11.99 1.82
C ASN A 361 5.67 -13.07 1.62
N ALA A 362 4.47 -12.71 1.17
CA ALA A 362 3.44 -13.66 0.76
C ALA A 362 3.78 -14.39 -0.55
N GLY A 363 4.85 -14.02 -1.25
CA GLY A 363 5.26 -14.64 -2.52
C GLY A 363 4.70 -13.94 -3.76
N PHE A 364 4.02 -12.83 -3.59
CA PHE A 364 3.48 -12.07 -4.73
C PHE A 364 4.59 -11.36 -5.51
N THR A 365 4.41 -11.31 -6.83
CA THR A 365 5.32 -10.64 -7.78
C THR A 365 4.65 -9.49 -8.51
N ILE A 366 3.32 -9.37 -8.43
CA ILE A 366 2.55 -8.32 -9.07
C ILE A 366 1.41 -7.83 -8.16
N ILE A 367 1.15 -6.54 -8.16
CA ILE A 367 0.04 -5.92 -7.44
C ILE A 367 -0.80 -5.13 -8.44
N ARG A 368 -2.10 -5.39 -8.47
CA ARG A 368 -3.06 -4.53 -9.15
C ARG A 368 -3.63 -3.53 -8.15
N VAL A 369 -3.46 -2.25 -8.41
CA VAL A 369 -3.99 -1.21 -7.53
C VAL A 369 -5.44 -0.95 -7.89
N ALA A 370 -6.34 -1.56 -7.15
CA ALA A 370 -7.77 -1.50 -7.39
C ALA A 370 -8.45 -0.56 -6.38
N HIS A 371 -9.29 0.37 -6.80
CA HIS A 371 -9.55 0.76 -8.21
C HIS A 371 -9.16 2.22 -8.37
N TYR A 372 -7.94 2.57 -7.97
CA TYR A 372 -7.37 3.93 -7.93
C TYR A 372 -5.86 3.87 -7.71
N PRO A 373 -5.11 4.92 -8.10
CA PRO A 373 -3.66 4.96 -7.93
C PRO A 373 -3.27 5.06 -6.45
N MET A 374 -2.22 4.33 -6.10
CA MET A 374 -1.71 4.27 -4.72
C MET A 374 -0.87 5.48 -4.35
N ASP A 375 -0.54 5.53 -3.08
CA ASP A 375 0.41 6.45 -2.48
C ASP A 375 1.79 6.36 -3.16
N PRO A 376 2.50 7.47 -3.41
CA PRO A 376 3.84 7.46 -4.00
C PRO A 376 4.83 6.58 -3.25
N SER A 377 4.78 6.53 -1.91
CA SER A 377 5.67 5.69 -1.11
C SER A 377 5.41 4.18 -1.29
N PHE A 378 4.18 3.79 -1.62
CA PHE A 378 3.90 2.40 -2.00
C PHE A 378 4.55 2.04 -3.33
N MET A 379 4.54 2.97 -4.31
CA MET A 379 5.19 2.77 -5.60
C MET A 379 6.71 2.69 -5.45
N ASP A 380 7.31 3.58 -4.66
CA ASP A 380 8.74 3.53 -4.31
C ASP A 380 9.11 2.18 -3.65
N ALA A 381 8.25 1.69 -2.74
CA ALA A 381 8.44 0.40 -2.09
C ALA A 381 8.34 -0.78 -3.08
N CYS A 382 7.43 -0.73 -4.05
CA CYS A 382 7.32 -1.75 -5.10
C CYS A 382 8.58 -1.82 -5.96
N ASP A 383 9.18 -0.67 -6.28
CA ASP A 383 10.46 -0.60 -7.00
C ASP A 383 11.59 -1.29 -6.21
N GLU A 384 11.69 -1.00 -4.91
CA GLU A 384 12.72 -1.50 -4.00
C GLU A 384 12.57 -3.01 -3.71
N LEU A 385 11.33 -3.47 -3.55
CA LEU A 385 11.03 -4.82 -3.10
C LEU A 385 10.78 -5.83 -4.24
N GLY A 386 10.74 -5.35 -5.48
CA GLY A 386 10.52 -6.21 -6.63
C GLY A 386 9.05 -6.67 -6.78
N LEU A 387 8.15 -5.72 -6.82
CA LEU A 387 6.75 -5.96 -7.14
C LEU A 387 6.39 -5.24 -8.44
N PHE A 388 5.87 -5.95 -9.42
CA PHE A 388 5.22 -5.29 -10.55
C PHE A 388 3.92 -4.63 -10.10
N VAL A 389 3.50 -3.58 -10.80
CA VAL A 389 2.27 -2.85 -10.51
C VAL A 389 1.45 -2.68 -11.79
N ILE A 390 0.15 -2.97 -11.69
CA ILE A 390 -0.88 -2.53 -12.65
C ILE A 390 -1.52 -1.28 -12.05
N VAL A 391 -1.32 -0.13 -12.70
CA VAL A 391 -1.83 1.14 -12.20
C VAL A 391 -3.19 1.45 -12.84
N ALA A 392 -4.23 1.53 -12.02
CA ALA A 392 -5.59 1.77 -12.47
C ALA A 392 -6.00 3.25 -12.37
N THR A 393 -6.75 3.71 -13.33
CA THR A 393 -7.51 4.96 -13.29
C THR A 393 -8.65 4.84 -12.28
N PRO A 394 -8.98 5.90 -11.49
CA PRO A 394 -10.04 5.83 -10.49
C PRO A 394 -11.42 5.53 -11.10
N GLY A 395 -12.09 4.48 -10.65
CA GLY A 395 -13.46 4.17 -11.04
C GLY A 395 -13.80 2.69 -11.06
N TRP A 396 -15.08 2.39 -10.74
CA TRP A 396 -15.62 1.05 -10.68
C TRP A 396 -17.13 1.05 -10.92
N GLN A 397 -17.61 0.25 -11.89
CA GLN A 397 -19.02 0.01 -12.18
C GLN A 397 -19.87 1.29 -12.32
N TYR A 398 -19.31 2.36 -12.89
CA TYR A 398 -20.01 3.62 -13.06
C TYR A 398 -19.54 4.37 -14.31
N TRP A 399 -20.51 4.87 -15.08
CA TRP A 399 -20.29 5.73 -16.23
C TRP A 399 -21.30 6.89 -16.23
N ASN A 400 -20.80 8.12 -16.33
CA ASN A 400 -21.64 9.28 -16.57
C ASN A 400 -21.59 9.66 -18.06
N LYS A 401 -22.77 9.91 -18.65
CA LYS A 401 -22.89 10.30 -20.07
C LYS A 401 -22.50 11.76 -20.35
N ASP A 402 -22.29 12.58 -19.31
CA ASP A 402 -21.76 13.93 -19.48
C ASP A 402 -20.33 13.85 -20.03
N PRO A 403 -20.02 14.48 -21.18
CA PRO A 403 -18.66 14.48 -21.75
C PRO A 403 -17.58 14.92 -20.77
N LYS A 404 -17.89 15.85 -19.85
CA LYS A 404 -16.96 16.32 -18.82
C LYS A 404 -16.48 15.20 -17.89
N PHE A 405 -17.29 14.17 -17.66
CA PHE A 405 -16.86 13.01 -16.88
C PHE A 405 -15.73 12.25 -17.59
N ALA A 406 -15.92 11.97 -18.89
CA ALA A 406 -14.90 11.32 -19.70
C ALA A 406 -13.60 12.14 -19.73
N GLU A 407 -13.69 13.47 -19.92
CA GLU A 407 -12.55 14.37 -19.91
C GLU A 407 -11.78 14.31 -18.59
N LYS A 408 -12.48 14.27 -17.44
CA LYS A 408 -11.87 14.14 -16.11
C LYS A 408 -11.18 12.79 -15.94
N VAL A 409 -11.82 11.68 -16.36
CA VAL A 409 -11.20 10.35 -16.31
C VAL A 409 -9.92 10.32 -17.15
N GLN A 410 -9.95 10.89 -18.35
CA GLN A 410 -8.80 10.96 -19.25
C GLN A 410 -7.69 11.85 -18.67
N GLN A 411 -8.06 12.98 -18.03
CA GLN A 411 -7.07 13.83 -17.35
C GLN A 411 -6.43 13.11 -16.16
N ASN A 412 -7.20 12.37 -15.35
CA ASN A 412 -6.67 11.50 -14.30
C ASN A 412 -5.66 10.51 -14.89
N THR A 413 -5.98 9.85 -15.99
CA THR A 413 -5.07 8.91 -16.68
C THR A 413 -3.76 9.59 -17.07
N ARG A 414 -3.80 10.79 -17.67
CA ARG A 414 -2.58 11.56 -18.02
C ARG A 414 -1.73 11.86 -16.79
N ASN A 415 -2.35 12.38 -15.74
CA ASN A 415 -1.65 12.81 -14.54
C ASN A 415 -1.01 11.63 -13.78
N ILE A 416 -1.71 10.49 -13.71
CA ILE A 416 -1.20 9.27 -13.11
C ILE A 416 0.01 8.73 -13.89
N ILE A 417 -0.05 8.72 -15.23
CA ILE A 417 1.07 8.28 -16.07
C ILE A 417 2.27 9.23 -15.85
N ARG A 418 2.06 10.52 -15.85
CA ARG A 418 3.13 11.52 -15.62
C ARG A 418 3.77 11.37 -14.25
N ARG A 419 2.95 11.08 -13.21
CA ARG A 419 3.43 10.85 -11.85
C ARG A 419 4.27 9.58 -11.76
N ASP A 420 3.79 8.46 -12.33
CA ASP A 420 4.32 7.12 -12.04
C ASP A 420 5.23 6.55 -13.15
N ARG A 421 5.42 7.25 -14.26
CA ARG A 421 6.13 6.76 -15.46
C ARG A 421 7.60 6.35 -15.27
N ASN A 422 8.25 6.81 -14.21
CA ASN A 422 9.65 6.49 -13.92
C ASN A 422 9.82 5.23 -13.06
N HIS A 423 8.74 4.72 -12.44
CA HIS A 423 8.80 3.53 -11.61
C HIS A 423 9.06 2.26 -12.44
N PRO A 424 10.15 1.53 -12.22
CA PRO A 424 10.39 0.26 -12.90
C PRO A 424 9.37 -0.82 -12.53
N SER A 425 8.69 -0.70 -11.40
CA SER A 425 7.61 -1.59 -10.98
C SER A 425 6.38 -1.50 -11.88
N VAL A 426 6.08 -0.35 -12.48
CA VAL A 426 4.90 -0.20 -13.35
C VAL A 426 5.03 -1.09 -14.59
N LEU A 427 4.20 -2.12 -14.68
CA LEU A 427 4.18 -3.07 -15.79
C LEU A 427 3.03 -2.79 -16.78
N MET A 428 1.85 -2.46 -16.25
CA MET A 428 0.65 -2.22 -17.04
C MET A 428 -0.09 -0.99 -16.53
N TRP A 429 -0.74 -0.27 -17.44
CA TRP A 429 -1.73 0.76 -17.15
C TRP A 429 -3.13 0.19 -17.39
N GLU A 430 -4.05 0.50 -16.50
CA GLU A 430 -5.48 0.25 -16.66
C GLU A 430 -6.18 1.61 -16.83
N PRO A 431 -6.21 2.17 -18.06
CA PRO A 431 -6.68 3.54 -18.30
C PRO A 431 -8.20 3.61 -18.45
N ILE A 432 -8.91 2.52 -18.19
CA ILE A 432 -10.35 2.38 -18.23
C ILE A 432 -10.91 2.12 -16.85
N LEU A 433 -12.23 2.29 -16.71
CA LEU A 433 -12.93 2.06 -15.45
C LEU A 433 -13.25 0.57 -15.28
N ASN A 434 -12.88 -0.01 -14.14
CA ASN A 434 -13.13 -1.43 -13.87
C ASN A 434 -14.62 -1.78 -13.93
N GLU A 435 -14.96 -2.91 -14.55
CA GLU A 435 -16.33 -3.45 -14.66
C GLU A 435 -17.38 -2.44 -15.13
N THR A 436 -16.97 -1.52 -15.99
CA THR A 436 -17.82 -0.40 -16.42
C THR A 436 -18.19 -0.53 -17.88
N ARG A 437 -19.47 -0.30 -18.21
CA ARG A 437 -19.94 -0.19 -19.58
C ARG A 437 -19.79 1.25 -20.06
N PHE A 438 -18.75 1.52 -20.80
CA PHE A 438 -18.43 2.82 -21.39
C PHE A 438 -18.48 2.75 -22.92
N PRO A 439 -18.63 3.88 -23.64
CA PRO A 439 -18.58 3.91 -25.10
C PRO A 439 -17.21 3.46 -25.65
N LEU A 440 -17.19 2.77 -26.79
CA LEU A 440 -15.98 2.29 -27.43
C LEU A 440 -14.96 3.42 -27.71
N ASN A 441 -15.42 4.58 -28.18
CA ASN A 441 -14.54 5.72 -28.43
C ASN A 441 -13.77 6.15 -27.17
N PHE A 442 -14.41 6.14 -26.00
CA PHE A 442 -13.71 6.47 -24.73
C PHE A 442 -12.53 5.53 -24.51
N SER A 443 -12.74 4.21 -24.67
CA SER A 443 -11.66 3.24 -24.43
C SER A 443 -10.53 3.35 -25.45
N LEU A 444 -10.84 3.67 -26.71
CA LEU A 444 -9.82 3.88 -27.74
C LEU A 444 -9.02 5.17 -27.48
N GLU A 445 -9.66 6.23 -27.03
CA GLU A 445 -9.00 7.47 -26.62
C GLU A 445 -8.13 7.24 -25.37
N ALA A 446 -8.60 6.52 -24.36
CA ALA A 446 -7.83 6.18 -23.17
C ALA A 446 -6.57 5.36 -23.51
N LEU A 447 -6.69 4.41 -24.44
CA LEU A 447 -5.54 3.66 -24.96
C LEU A 447 -4.56 4.58 -25.69
N GLN A 448 -5.06 5.50 -26.54
CA GLN A 448 -4.20 6.43 -27.26
C GLN A 448 -3.47 7.37 -26.29
N ILE A 449 -4.17 7.89 -25.27
CA ILE A 449 -3.55 8.69 -24.19
C ILE A 449 -2.38 7.94 -23.54
N THR A 450 -2.55 6.66 -23.23
CA THR A 450 -1.49 5.86 -22.64
C THR A 450 -0.27 5.76 -23.55
N LYS A 451 -0.50 5.56 -24.85
CA LYS A 451 0.58 5.51 -25.87
C LYS A 451 1.26 6.85 -26.08
N ASP A 452 0.51 7.94 -26.07
CA ASP A 452 1.04 9.29 -26.26
C ASP A 452 1.88 9.75 -25.05
N GLU A 453 1.41 9.45 -23.82
CA GLU A 453 2.14 9.83 -22.60
C GLU A 453 3.41 9.00 -22.37
N TYR A 454 3.48 7.78 -22.94
CA TYR A 454 4.66 6.93 -22.87
C TYR A 454 5.01 6.32 -24.25
N PRO A 455 5.54 7.07 -25.20
CA PRO A 455 5.74 6.65 -26.58
C PRO A 455 7.04 5.85 -26.82
N TYR A 456 7.85 5.63 -25.82
CA TYR A 456 9.18 5.04 -25.93
C TYR A 456 9.17 3.51 -25.91
N PRO A 457 10.21 2.81 -26.43
CA PRO A 457 10.37 1.39 -26.28
C PRO A 457 10.30 0.93 -24.83
N TYR A 458 9.84 -0.31 -24.61
CA TYR A 458 9.67 -0.90 -23.27
C TYR A 458 8.74 -0.09 -22.37
N ARG A 459 7.77 0.62 -22.95
CA ARG A 459 6.71 1.30 -22.23
C ARG A 459 5.81 0.27 -21.52
N PRO A 460 5.25 0.62 -20.37
CA PRO A 460 4.16 -0.15 -19.81
C PRO A 460 2.99 -0.28 -20.78
N VAL A 461 2.39 -1.47 -20.85
CA VAL A 461 1.28 -1.76 -21.75
C VAL A 461 -0.07 -1.44 -21.09
N ALA A 462 -1.12 -1.32 -21.90
CA ALA A 462 -2.47 -1.12 -21.40
C ALA A 462 -3.24 -2.45 -21.33
N ALA A 463 -4.00 -2.62 -20.26
CA ALA A 463 -4.86 -3.78 -20.03
C ALA A 463 -6.35 -3.39 -20.00
N ALA A 464 -7.21 -4.28 -20.50
CA ALA A 464 -8.64 -4.05 -20.59
C ALA A 464 -9.48 -5.31 -20.40
N ASP A 465 -10.70 -5.13 -19.92
CA ASP A 465 -11.68 -6.19 -19.77
C ASP A 465 -12.09 -6.76 -21.15
N VAL A 466 -11.99 -8.06 -21.29
CA VAL A 466 -12.34 -8.78 -22.53
C VAL A 466 -13.83 -8.69 -22.87
N HIS A 467 -14.69 -8.46 -21.87
CA HIS A 467 -16.15 -8.34 -22.07
C HIS A 467 -16.57 -6.98 -22.63
N SER A 468 -15.68 -6.02 -22.74
CA SER A 468 -15.96 -4.72 -23.34
C SER A 468 -15.85 -4.83 -24.86
N ALA A 469 -16.97 -4.72 -25.57
CA ALA A 469 -17.06 -4.91 -27.04
C ALA A 469 -16.03 -4.03 -27.79
N GLY A 470 -15.20 -4.66 -28.63
CA GLY A 470 -14.18 -4.02 -29.46
C GLY A 470 -12.94 -3.51 -28.69
N VAL A 471 -12.90 -3.60 -27.37
CA VAL A 471 -11.75 -3.16 -26.57
C VAL A 471 -10.65 -4.19 -26.61
N ALA A 472 -10.97 -5.47 -26.50
CA ALA A 472 -10.01 -6.56 -26.47
C ALA A 472 -9.06 -6.60 -27.68
N ASP A 473 -9.56 -6.22 -28.87
CA ASP A 473 -8.74 -6.25 -30.11
C ASP A 473 -7.67 -5.16 -30.17
N ASN A 474 -7.78 -4.12 -29.35
CA ASN A 474 -6.94 -2.92 -29.42
C ASN A 474 -5.92 -2.83 -28.27
N TYR A 475 -6.21 -3.44 -27.12
CA TYR A 475 -5.34 -3.37 -25.94
C TYR A 475 -4.23 -4.41 -25.99
N ASP A 476 -3.13 -4.17 -25.27
CA ASP A 476 -1.94 -5.03 -25.29
C ASP A 476 -2.13 -6.31 -24.46
N VAL A 477 -2.91 -6.24 -23.37
CA VAL A 477 -3.29 -7.35 -22.50
C VAL A 477 -4.80 -7.31 -22.27
N VAL A 478 -5.43 -8.47 -22.22
CA VAL A 478 -6.87 -8.57 -21.94
C VAL A 478 -7.10 -9.34 -20.65
N TYR A 479 -8.13 -8.93 -19.90
CA TYR A 479 -8.55 -9.64 -18.72
C TYR A 479 -9.46 -10.83 -19.07
N GLY A 480 -9.21 -11.97 -18.45
CA GLY A 480 -9.98 -13.19 -18.64
C GLY A 480 -9.65 -14.21 -17.55
N TRP A 481 -10.44 -15.29 -17.51
CA TRP A 481 -10.30 -16.35 -16.51
C TRP A 481 -9.63 -17.59 -17.11
N PRO A 482 -8.85 -18.37 -16.30
CA PRO A 482 -8.44 -19.69 -16.69
C PRO A 482 -9.69 -20.56 -16.96
N GLY A 483 -9.73 -21.24 -18.10
CA GLY A 483 -10.87 -22.06 -18.45
C GLY A 483 -12.02 -21.33 -19.15
N ASP A 484 -11.98 -20.00 -19.30
CA ASP A 484 -12.85 -19.30 -20.22
C ASP A 484 -12.71 -19.96 -21.59
N ASP A 485 -13.82 -20.53 -22.11
CA ASP A 485 -13.85 -21.10 -23.45
C ASP A 485 -13.85 -19.97 -24.47
N PHE A 486 -12.68 -19.37 -24.67
CA PHE A 486 -12.47 -18.48 -25.80
C PHE A 486 -12.58 -19.35 -27.05
N LYS A 487 -13.78 -19.47 -27.63
CA LYS A 487 -14.06 -20.18 -28.90
C LYS A 487 -13.11 -19.68 -29.99
N GLU A 488 -13.29 -20.06 -31.23
CA GLU A 488 -12.37 -19.82 -32.36
C GLU A 488 -11.82 -18.39 -32.51
N ASP A 489 -12.49 -17.39 -31.90
CA ASP A 489 -12.09 -15.97 -31.82
C ASP A 489 -11.31 -15.60 -30.55
N LYS A 490 -10.46 -16.49 -30.05
CA LYS A 490 -9.60 -16.19 -28.87
C LYS A 490 -8.79 -14.91 -29.07
N PRO A 491 -8.67 -14.08 -28.02
CA PRO A 491 -7.78 -12.92 -28.07
C PRO A 491 -6.37 -13.33 -28.53
N LYS A 492 -5.76 -12.53 -29.38
CA LYS A 492 -4.35 -12.74 -29.78
C LYS A 492 -3.37 -12.30 -28.71
N GLN A 493 -3.81 -11.45 -27.80
CA GLN A 493 -3.04 -10.84 -26.72
C GLN A 493 -2.77 -11.85 -25.60
N CYS A 494 -1.85 -11.50 -24.72
CA CYS A 494 -1.73 -12.17 -23.42
C CYS A 494 -3.01 -11.96 -22.60
N ILE A 495 -3.37 -12.96 -21.80
CA ILE A 495 -4.53 -12.93 -20.91
C ILE A 495 -4.04 -12.90 -19.47
N PHE A 496 -4.65 -12.04 -18.66
CA PHE A 496 -4.36 -11.90 -17.23
C PHE A 496 -5.65 -11.98 -16.43
N THR A 497 -5.66 -12.74 -15.34
CA THR A 497 -6.81 -12.80 -14.44
C THR A 497 -6.72 -11.65 -13.43
N ARG A 498 -7.48 -10.58 -13.67
CA ARG A 498 -7.40 -9.37 -12.82
C ARG A 498 -7.76 -9.64 -11.36
N GLU A 499 -8.65 -10.58 -11.10
CA GLU A 499 -9.16 -10.93 -9.77
C GLU A 499 -9.46 -12.42 -9.72
N PHE A 500 -8.86 -13.16 -8.79
CA PHE A 500 -9.19 -14.56 -8.53
C PHE A 500 -9.42 -14.80 -7.04
N GLY A 501 -10.07 -15.91 -6.71
CA GLY A 501 -10.31 -16.32 -5.34
C GLY A 501 -11.69 -15.95 -4.81
N GLU A 502 -12.53 -15.27 -5.58
CA GLU A 502 -13.92 -15.02 -5.21
C GLU A 502 -14.85 -16.11 -5.76
N LEU A 503 -15.17 -17.08 -4.91
CA LEU A 503 -16.20 -18.10 -5.18
C LEU A 503 -17.46 -17.73 -4.40
N VAL A 504 -18.24 -16.79 -4.95
CA VAL A 504 -19.38 -16.19 -4.27
C VAL A 504 -20.66 -16.89 -4.66
N ASP A 505 -21.38 -17.42 -3.68
CA ASP A 505 -22.74 -17.94 -3.82
C ASP A 505 -23.77 -16.81 -3.73
N ASP A 506 -23.60 -15.95 -2.72
CA ASP A 506 -24.43 -14.78 -2.52
C ASP A 506 -23.58 -13.58 -2.08
N TRP A 507 -23.60 -12.50 -2.87
CA TRP A 507 -22.84 -11.27 -2.60
C TRP A 507 -23.25 -10.58 -1.29
N TYR A 508 -24.45 -10.78 -0.81
CA TYR A 508 -24.98 -10.20 0.43
C TYR A 508 -24.83 -11.10 1.65
N ALA A 509 -24.47 -12.38 1.46
CA ALA A 509 -24.25 -13.32 2.53
C ALA A 509 -22.75 -13.65 2.70
N HIS A 510 -22.45 -14.47 3.72
CA HIS A 510 -21.09 -14.97 3.95
C HIS A 510 -20.81 -16.29 3.20
N ASN A 511 -21.67 -16.71 2.29
CA ASN A 511 -21.56 -17.95 1.53
C ASN A 511 -20.43 -17.88 0.50
N ASN A 512 -19.20 -17.72 0.99
CA ASN A 512 -18.00 -17.65 0.18
C ASN A 512 -16.85 -18.35 0.92
N LEU A 513 -16.33 -19.41 0.32
CA LEU A 513 -15.23 -20.20 0.89
C LEU A 513 -13.95 -19.37 1.13
N ASN A 514 -13.80 -18.25 0.42
CA ASN A 514 -12.64 -17.39 0.50
C ASN A 514 -12.78 -16.26 1.53
N ARG A 515 -13.90 -16.18 2.26
CA ARG A 515 -14.12 -15.18 3.31
C ARG A 515 -14.04 -15.82 4.69
N ALA A 516 -13.04 -15.42 5.45
CA ALA A 516 -12.89 -15.87 6.83
C ALA A 516 -12.29 -14.77 7.70
N SER A 517 -13.06 -14.25 8.66
CA SER A 517 -12.49 -13.43 9.73
C SER A 517 -11.51 -14.26 10.57
N ARG A 518 -10.42 -13.65 11.04
CA ARG A 518 -9.50 -14.29 11.99
C ARG A 518 -10.23 -14.77 13.25
N SER A 519 -11.21 -14.01 13.71
CA SER A 519 -12.01 -14.31 14.91
C SER A 519 -12.84 -15.58 14.79
N TRP A 520 -13.10 -16.08 13.57
CA TRP A 520 -13.89 -17.31 13.36
C TRP A 520 -13.10 -18.59 13.64
N GLY A 521 -11.78 -18.49 13.81
CA GLY A 521 -10.96 -19.60 14.27
C GLY A 521 -10.27 -20.39 13.16
N GLU A 522 -9.80 -21.59 13.53
CA GLU A 522 -8.92 -22.42 12.71
C GLU A 522 -9.58 -22.91 11.43
N LYS A 523 -10.75 -23.53 11.55
CA LYS A 523 -11.39 -24.23 10.42
C LYS A 523 -11.81 -23.28 9.28
N PRO A 524 -12.49 -22.15 9.52
CA PRO A 524 -12.78 -21.18 8.46
C PRO A 524 -11.53 -20.64 7.77
N GLN A 525 -10.46 -20.35 8.51
CA GLN A 525 -9.19 -19.89 7.93
C GLN A 525 -8.52 -20.99 7.10
N LEU A 526 -8.61 -22.27 7.49
CA LEU A 526 -8.07 -23.38 6.69
C LEU A 526 -8.89 -23.59 5.41
N VAL A 527 -10.22 -23.53 5.50
CA VAL A 527 -11.13 -23.60 4.34
C VAL A 527 -10.79 -22.48 3.35
N GLN A 528 -10.61 -21.25 3.82
CA GLN A 528 -10.17 -20.11 3.00
C GLN A 528 -8.84 -20.41 2.31
N ALA A 529 -7.84 -20.89 3.05
CA ALA A 529 -6.52 -21.17 2.51
C ALA A 529 -6.56 -22.26 1.42
N MET A 530 -7.34 -23.32 1.62
CA MET A 530 -7.46 -24.42 0.65
C MET A 530 -8.28 -24.03 -0.58
N SER A 531 -9.30 -23.17 -0.42
CA SER A 531 -10.05 -22.63 -1.55
C SER A 531 -9.19 -21.69 -2.40
N LEU A 532 -8.41 -20.82 -1.74
CA LEU A 532 -7.44 -19.95 -2.44
C LEU A 532 -6.32 -20.75 -3.10
N ALA A 533 -5.87 -21.85 -2.49
CA ALA A 533 -4.90 -22.76 -3.13
C ALA A 533 -5.45 -23.34 -4.43
N LYS A 534 -6.70 -23.79 -4.43
CA LYS A 534 -7.38 -24.30 -5.64
C LYS A 534 -7.45 -23.23 -6.73
N SER A 535 -7.93 -22.03 -6.40
CA SER A 535 -8.03 -20.92 -7.37
C SER A 535 -6.66 -20.46 -7.87
N CYS A 536 -5.63 -20.50 -7.03
CA CYS A 536 -4.24 -20.21 -7.44
C CYS A 536 -3.70 -21.29 -8.38
N ASP A 537 -3.99 -22.56 -8.11
CA ASP A 537 -3.56 -23.69 -8.95
C ASP A 537 -4.12 -23.59 -10.38
N GLU A 538 -5.36 -23.11 -10.52
CA GLU A 538 -6.00 -22.89 -11.83
C GLU A 538 -5.22 -21.90 -12.71
N LEU A 539 -4.49 -20.92 -12.13
CA LEU A 539 -3.64 -20.01 -12.91
C LEU A 539 -2.45 -20.72 -13.58
N TYR A 540 -2.00 -21.83 -13.04
CA TYR A 540 -0.89 -22.62 -13.59
C TYR A 540 -1.37 -23.67 -14.57
N ASN A 541 -2.60 -24.18 -14.40
CA ASN A 541 -3.21 -25.16 -15.29
C ASN A 541 -3.84 -24.47 -16.52
N THR A 542 -3.04 -23.70 -17.24
CA THR A 542 -3.48 -22.87 -18.36
C THR A 542 -2.49 -22.96 -19.53
N THR A 543 -2.86 -22.32 -20.64
CA THR A 543 -1.95 -22.18 -21.80
C THR A 543 -0.92 -21.08 -21.52
N GLY A 544 0.17 -21.05 -22.33
CA GLY A 544 1.18 -19.99 -22.21
C GLY A 544 0.68 -18.56 -22.45
N GLN A 545 -0.51 -18.41 -23.02
CA GLN A 545 -1.17 -17.13 -23.24
C GLN A 545 -1.64 -16.49 -21.92
N PHE A 546 -2.01 -17.30 -20.92
CA PHE A 546 -2.33 -16.83 -19.59
C PHE A 546 -1.03 -16.56 -18.83
N ILE A 547 -0.84 -15.31 -18.43
CA ILE A 547 0.41 -14.85 -17.82
C ILE A 547 0.34 -14.71 -16.32
N GLY A 548 -0.83 -14.96 -15.69
CA GLY A 548 -1.02 -14.92 -14.24
C GLY A 548 -2.30 -14.27 -13.80
N GLY A 549 -2.34 -13.89 -12.52
CA GLY A 549 -3.51 -13.22 -11.92
C GLY A 549 -3.25 -12.62 -10.55
N CYS A 550 -4.19 -11.79 -10.10
CA CYS A 550 -4.20 -11.14 -8.79
C CYS A 550 -5.33 -11.68 -7.92
N GLN A 551 -5.01 -12.09 -6.71
CA GLN A 551 -5.99 -12.52 -5.71
C GLN A 551 -6.84 -11.32 -5.26
N TRP A 552 -8.15 -11.48 -5.20
CA TRP A 552 -9.04 -10.56 -4.54
C TRP A 552 -9.30 -11.06 -3.11
N HIS A 553 -8.84 -10.44 -2.09
CA HIS A 553 -8.00 -9.26 -1.86
C HIS A 553 -7.01 -9.63 -0.72
N PRO A 554 -5.79 -9.09 -0.60
CA PRO A 554 -4.80 -9.57 0.38
C PRO A 554 -5.06 -9.11 1.81
N PHE A 555 -5.80 -8.01 2.01
CA PHE A 555 -6.12 -7.43 3.31
C PHE A 555 -7.62 -7.37 3.51
N ASP A 556 -8.12 -7.67 4.71
CA ASP A 556 -9.51 -7.36 5.04
C ASP A 556 -9.72 -5.85 4.94
N HIS A 557 -10.76 -5.42 4.23
CA HIS A 557 -11.01 -4.02 3.94
C HIS A 557 -12.46 -3.60 4.18
N GLN A 558 -12.66 -2.29 4.34
CA GLN A 558 -13.99 -1.71 4.55
C GLN A 558 -14.75 -1.59 3.24
N ARG A 559 -16.05 -1.82 3.29
CA ARG A 559 -16.97 -1.76 2.14
C ARG A 559 -18.02 -0.69 2.37
N GLY A 560 -18.45 -0.02 1.30
CA GLY A 560 -19.54 0.94 1.34
C GLY A 560 -20.91 0.26 1.34
N TYR A 561 -21.16 -0.64 0.39
CA TYR A 561 -22.49 -1.22 0.17
C TYR A 561 -22.91 -2.31 1.16
N HIS A 562 -21.98 -2.86 1.92
CA HIS A 562 -22.27 -3.95 2.84
C HIS A 562 -21.93 -3.57 4.28
N PRO A 563 -22.74 -3.95 5.28
CA PRO A 563 -22.44 -3.64 6.68
C PRO A 563 -21.20 -4.35 7.21
N ASP A 564 -20.86 -5.50 6.64
CA ASP A 564 -19.70 -6.29 7.00
C ASP A 564 -18.51 -5.94 6.11
N PRO A 565 -17.28 -5.96 6.64
CA PRO A 565 -16.08 -5.80 5.85
C PRO A 565 -15.88 -6.98 4.90
N TYR A 566 -14.98 -6.82 3.95
CA TYR A 566 -14.51 -7.94 3.15
C TYR A 566 -13.46 -8.74 3.95
N TRP A 567 -13.79 -9.96 4.33
CA TRP A 567 -12.92 -10.87 5.09
C TRP A 567 -12.12 -11.84 4.19
N GLY A 568 -11.96 -11.54 2.93
CA GLY A 568 -11.21 -12.35 1.97
C GLY A 568 -9.69 -12.21 2.06
N GLY A 569 -9.19 -11.37 2.96
CA GLY A 569 -7.77 -11.13 3.14
C GLY A 569 -6.98 -12.37 3.58
N ILE A 570 -5.72 -12.44 3.13
CA ILE A 570 -4.71 -13.35 3.71
C ILE A 570 -4.09 -12.75 4.98
N TYR A 571 -4.38 -11.48 5.20
CA TYR A 571 -4.16 -10.71 6.43
C TYR A 571 -5.46 -10.04 6.85
N ASP A 572 -5.63 -9.81 8.16
CA ASP A 572 -6.72 -8.97 8.66
C ASP A 572 -6.46 -7.47 8.44
N ALA A 573 -7.39 -6.61 8.89
CA ALA A 573 -7.29 -5.16 8.74
C ALA A 573 -6.06 -4.54 9.46
N PHE A 574 -5.51 -5.19 10.47
CA PHE A 574 -4.26 -4.81 11.16
C PHE A 574 -3.03 -5.46 10.56
N ARG A 575 -3.17 -6.19 9.47
CA ARG A 575 -2.09 -6.95 8.80
C ARG A 575 -1.59 -8.15 9.63
N GLN A 576 -2.44 -8.68 10.55
CA GLN A 576 -2.16 -9.95 11.21
C GLN A 576 -2.40 -11.12 10.24
N LYS A 577 -1.48 -12.07 10.19
CA LYS A 577 -1.52 -13.19 9.26
C LYS A 577 -2.71 -14.12 9.51
N LYS A 578 -3.38 -14.55 8.44
CA LYS A 578 -4.30 -15.68 8.42
C LYS A 578 -3.61 -16.92 7.88
N THR A 579 -4.27 -18.08 7.95
CA THR A 579 -3.72 -19.35 7.45
C THR A 579 -3.35 -19.28 5.96
N ALA A 580 -4.13 -18.57 5.16
CA ALA A 580 -3.88 -18.39 3.73
C ALA A 580 -2.56 -17.67 3.41
N PHE A 581 -2.05 -16.82 4.30
CA PHE A 581 -0.71 -16.24 4.13
C PHE A 581 0.37 -17.31 3.97
N TYR A 582 0.33 -18.35 4.79
CA TYR A 582 1.34 -19.41 4.78
C TYR A 582 1.24 -20.28 3.53
N MET A 583 0.04 -20.49 3.01
CA MET A 583 -0.19 -21.15 1.72
C MET A 583 0.48 -20.38 0.58
N PHE A 584 0.25 -19.06 0.48
CA PHE A 584 0.90 -18.25 -0.55
C PHE A 584 2.41 -18.12 -0.32
N SER A 585 2.86 -17.92 0.92
CA SER A 585 4.27 -17.80 1.26
C SER A 585 5.06 -19.08 0.91
N SER A 586 4.42 -20.25 1.00
CA SER A 586 5.03 -21.52 0.59
C SER A 586 5.28 -21.63 -0.92
N GLN A 587 4.75 -20.72 -1.73
CA GLN A 587 5.02 -20.70 -3.17
C GLN A 587 6.35 -20.04 -3.53
N ASN A 588 7.01 -19.35 -2.57
CA ASN A 588 8.37 -18.83 -2.79
C ASN A 588 9.36 -19.96 -3.01
N PRO A 589 10.38 -19.78 -3.88
CA PRO A 589 11.46 -20.75 -4.00
C PRO A 589 12.17 -21.00 -2.67
N ALA A 590 12.50 -22.26 -2.37
CA ALA A 590 13.21 -22.62 -1.12
C ALA A 590 14.56 -21.91 -0.97
N SER A 591 15.17 -21.47 -2.07
CA SER A 591 16.41 -20.67 -2.08
C SER A 591 16.25 -19.28 -1.42
N THR A 592 15.03 -18.76 -1.30
CA THR A 592 14.73 -17.52 -0.60
C THR A 592 14.53 -17.70 0.91
N GLY A 593 14.39 -18.95 1.35
CA GLY A 593 14.18 -19.41 2.73
C GLY A 593 13.29 -20.64 2.75
N PRO A 594 13.83 -21.81 3.19
CA PRO A 594 13.03 -23.00 3.34
C PRO A 594 12.01 -22.82 4.48
N MET A 595 10.77 -23.29 4.30
CA MET A 595 9.72 -23.16 5.28
C MET A 595 8.84 -24.42 5.40
N VAL A 596 8.32 -24.61 6.59
CA VAL A 596 7.17 -25.47 6.89
C VAL A 596 6.20 -24.73 7.81
N HIS A 597 4.89 -24.91 7.60
CA HIS A 597 3.87 -24.37 8.50
C HIS A 597 2.77 -25.40 8.75
N ILE A 598 2.58 -25.76 10.02
CA ILE A 598 1.51 -26.65 10.47
C ILE A 598 0.22 -25.81 10.60
N ALA A 599 -0.72 -26.01 9.72
CA ALA A 599 -2.01 -25.31 9.74
C ALA A 599 -3.03 -26.07 10.61
N HIS A 600 -2.71 -26.21 11.90
CA HIS A 600 -3.49 -26.99 12.87
C HIS A 600 -3.22 -26.49 14.29
N GLU A 601 -4.26 -26.29 15.13
CA GLU A 601 -4.11 -25.71 16.46
C GLU A 601 -4.17 -26.75 17.60
N MET A 602 -4.38 -28.02 17.27
CA MET A 602 -4.39 -29.11 18.23
C MET A 602 -5.46 -28.94 19.33
N THR A 603 -6.63 -28.42 18.93
CA THR A 603 -7.79 -28.27 19.85
C THR A 603 -8.79 -29.39 19.68
N GLN A 604 -9.82 -29.38 20.51
CA GLN A 604 -10.95 -30.31 20.39
C GLN A 604 -11.80 -30.06 19.12
N PHE A 605 -11.60 -28.92 18.43
CA PHE A 605 -12.31 -28.56 17.20
C PHE A 605 -11.45 -28.74 15.95
N SER A 606 -10.18 -29.10 16.15
CA SER A 606 -9.25 -29.32 15.02
C SER A 606 -9.58 -30.63 14.31
N ASP A 607 -9.43 -30.66 12.99
CA ASP A 607 -9.67 -31.84 12.16
C ASP A 607 -8.68 -32.98 12.49
N ALA A 608 -9.03 -34.22 12.16
CA ALA A 608 -8.10 -35.37 12.29
C ALA A 608 -6.95 -35.24 11.26
N ASP A 609 -7.23 -34.71 10.10
CA ASP A 609 -6.22 -34.44 9.06
C ASP A 609 -5.40 -33.21 9.40
N VAL A 610 -4.09 -33.28 9.13
CA VAL A 610 -3.16 -32.15 9.34
C VAL A 610 -2.65 -31.64 8.01
N THR A 611 -2.91 -30.38 7.73
CA THR A 611 -2.39 -29.69 6.54
C THR A 611 -1.07 -28.99 6.89
N VAL A 612 -0.05 -29.18 6.04
CA VAL A 612 1.23 -28.51 6.16
C VAL A 612 1.54 -27.78 4.83
N PHE A 613 1.88 -26.52 4.92
CA PHE A 613 2.40 -25.73 3.78
C PHE A 613 3.92 -25.71 3.83
N SER A 614 4.58 -26.02 2.71
CA SER A 614 6.04 -26.09 2.62
C SER A 614 6.52 -25.84 1.21
N ASN A 615 7.72 -25.28 1.08
CA ASN A 615 8.47 -25.14 -0.17
C ASN A 615 9.70 -26.07 -0.25
N CYS A 616 9.72 -27.13 0.58
CA CYS A 616 10.76 -28.16 0.56
C CYS A 616 10.38 -29.31 -0.37
N ASP A 617 11.28 -30.28 -0.61
CA ASP A 617 10.98 -31.45 -1.44
C ASP A 617 9.98 -32.41 -0.77
N SER A 618 10.07 -32.51 0.54
CA SER A 618 9.16 -33.34 1.36
C SER A 618 9.02 -32.81 2.79
N VAL A 619 7.96 -33.23 3.44
CA VAL A 619 7.68 -32.92 4.84
C VAL A 619 7.61 -34.19 5.67
N ARG A 620 8.37 -34.26 6.75
CA ARG A 620 8.20 -35.25 7.82
C ARG A 620 7.40 -34.64 8.96
N LEU A 621 6.21 -35.19 9.20
CA LEU A 621 5.36 -34.83 10.34
C LEU A 621 5.45 -35.90 11.39
N SER A 622 5.73 -35.50 12.61
CA SER A 622 5.69 -36.38 13.79
C SER A 622 4.79 -35.79 14.86
N ILE A 623 4.16 -36.67 15.67
CA ILE A 623 3.22 -36.29 16.72
C ILE A 623 3.53 -37.07 17.99
N PHE A 624 3.12 -36.50 19.13
CA PHE A 624 3.24 -37.10 20.45
C PHE A 624 4.69 -37.49 20.82
N ASP A 625 5.58 -36.49 20.68
CA ASP A 625 7.00 -36.62 20.93
C ASP A 625 7.68 -37.69 20.06
N GLY A 626 7.23 -37.80 18.81
CA GLY A 626 7.76 -38.76 17.85
C GLY A 626 7.16 -40.18 17.94
N ALA A 627 6.10 -40.41 18.74
CA ALA A 627 5.46 -41.70 18.82
C ALA A 627 4.88 -42.21 17.51
N LYS A 628 4.45 -41.29 16.65
CA LYS A 628 4.00 -41.55 15.27
C LYS A 628 4.69 -40.55 14.32
N SER A 629 5.05 -41.02 13.12
CA SER A 629 5.71 -40.19 12.12
C SER A 629 5.35 -40.63 10.70
N TRP A 630 5.20 -39.64 9.83
CA TRP A 630 4.91 -39.84 8.40
C TRP A 630 5.82 -38.94 7.59
N THR A 631 6.20 -39.34 6.38
CA THR A 631 6.91 -38.49 5.42
C THR A 631 6.16 -38.51 4.10
N LEU A 632 5.77 -37.34 3.63
CA LEU A 632 5.09 -37.14 2.35
C LEU A 632 5.85 -36.15 1.47
N PRO A 633 5.89 -36.37 0.14
CA PRO A 633 6.48 -35.41 -0.79
C PRO A 633 5.60 -34.15 -0.90
N VAL A 634 6.23 -33.01 -1.08
CA VAL A 634 5.56 -31.84 -1.66
C VAL A 634 5.46 -32.09 -3.16
N LYS A 635 4.27 -31.92 -3.72
CA LYS A 635 4.08 -32.14 -5.15
C LYS A 635 4.50 -30.92 -5.93
N HIS A 636 5.33 -31.13 -6.97
CA HIS A 636 5.85 -30.13 -7.91
C HIS A 636 5.49 -30.54 -9.33
N GLU A 637 4.21 -30.61 -9.64
CA GLU A 637 3.72 -31.10 -10.95
C GLU A 637 3.62 -29.96 -11.95
N ALA A 638 4.03 -30.21 -13.20
CA ALA A 638 3.89 -29.22 -14.26
C ALA A 638 2.41 -28.90 -14.54
N GLY A 639 2.07 -27.63 -14.68
CA GLY A 639 0.69 -27.17 -14.82
C GLY A 639 -0.05 -26.98 -13.51
N HIS A 640 0.66 -27.06 -12.40
CA HIS A 640 0.15 -26.80 -11.06
C HIS A 640 0.98 -25.74 -10.33
N MET A 641 0.44 -25.22 -9.21
CA MET A 641 1.17 -24.29 -8.35
C MET A 641 2.50 -24.92 -7.88
N PRO A 642 3.56 -24.12 -7.67
CA PRO A 642 4.91 -24.64 -7.41
C PRO A 642 4.98 -25.64 -6.25
N ASN A 643 4.24 -25.40 -5.17
CA ASN A 643 4.29 -26.20 -3.96
C ASN A 643 2.86 -26.48 -3.47
N GLN A 644 2.34 -27.68 -3.77
CA GLN A 644 0.99 -28.04 -3.36
C GLN A 644 0.92 -28.30 -1.85
N PRO A 645 -0.23 -27.98 -1.18
CA PRO A 645 -0.43 -28.29 0.22
C PRO A 645 -0.25 -29.78 0.51
N VAL A 646 0.45 -30.13 1.59
CA VAL A 646 0.64 -31.52 2.04
C VAL A 646 -0.39 -31.85 3.11
N ILE A 647 -1.23 -32.83 2.84
CA ILE A 647 -2.28 -33.28 3.77
C ILE A 647 -1.90 -34.66 4.33
N PHE A 648 -1.78 -34.74 5.64
CA PHE A 648 -1.53 -35.98 6.38
C PHE A 648 -2.87 -36.47 6.93
N PRO A 649 -3.43 -37.56 6.42
CA PRO A 649 -4.74 -38.04 6.86
C PRO A 649 -4.70 -38.73 8.23
N ASP A 650 -5.75 -38.55 9.02
CA ASP A 650 -6.02 -39.22 10.29
C ASP A 650 -4.83 -39.17 11.28
N VAL A 651 -4.21 -38.00 11.44
CA VAL A 651 -3.06 -37.83 12.34
C VAL A 651 -3.47 -37.44 13.75
N TRP A 652 -4.43 -36.48 13.87
CA TRP A 652 -4.79 -35.92 15.17
C TRP A 652 -5.96 -36.61 15.82
N SER A 653 -5.76 -37.04 17.09
CA SER A 653 -6.84 -37.49 17.96
C SER A 653 -6.83 -36.69 19.27
N PHE A 654 -7.91 -35.96 19.51
CA PHE A 654 -8.09 -35.25 20.78
C PHE A 654 -8.09 -36.22 21.97
N TRP A 655 -8.63 -37.44 21.80
CA TRP A 655 -8.70 -38.42 22.86
C TRP A 655 -7.34 -39.00 23.23
N GLU A 656 -6.46 -39.21 22.27
CA GLU A 656 -5.04 -39.60 22.53
C GLU A 656 -4.30 -38.46 23.25
N ALA A 657 -4.46 -37.22 22.79
CA ALA A 657 -3.87 -36.04 23.42
C ALA A 657 -4.36 -35.86 24.87
N ARG A 658 -5.67 -36.11 25.12
CA ARG A 658 -6.28 -36.07 26.45
C ARG A 658 -5.74 -37.19 27.34
N ASP A 659 -5.59 -38.39 26.83
CA ASP A 659 -5.01 -39.48 27.59
C ASP A 659 -3.58 -39.20 28.02
N LEU A 660 -2.73 -38.74 27.08
CA LEU A 660 -1.36 -38.34 27.40
C LEU A 660 -1.30 -37.22 28.44
N SER A 661 -2.12 -36.17 28.29
CA SER A 661 -2.06 -35.00 29.16
C SER A 661 -2.72 -35.22 30.52
N TYR A 662 -3.87 -35.86 30.56
CA TYR A 662 -4.69 -35.99 31.77
C TYR A 662 -4.40 -37.30 32.52
N THR A 663 -4.46 -38.47 31.86
CA THR A 663 -4.31 -39.79 32.45
C THR A 663 -2.85 -40.06 32.75
N GLN A 664 -1.98 -39.90 31.74
CA GLN A 664 -0.55 -40.18 31.88
C GLN A 664 0.27 -39.06 32.50
N LYS A 665 -0.35 -37.85 32.71
CA LYS A 665 0.33 -36.62 33.21
C LYS A 665 1.53 -36.20 32.39
N SER A 666 1.55 -36.52 31.11
CA SER A 666 2.65 -36.29 30.15
C SER A 666 2.31 -35.26 29.07
N TRP A 667 1.65 -34.13 29.45
CA TRP A 667 1.21 -33.08 28.53
C TRP A 667 2.31 -32.54 27.64
N GLN A 668 3.57 -32.57 28.08
CA GLN A 668 4.73 -32.11 27.28
C GLN A 668 4.94 -32.94 26.01
N LYS A 669 4.43 -34.20 26.00
CA LYS A 669 4.45 -35.06 24.81
C LYS A 669 3.39 -34.71 23.80
N VAL A 670 2.38 -33.91 24.16
CA VAL A 670 1.35 -33.47 23.20
C VAL A 670 1.93 -32.37 22.35
N ASN A 671 2.56 -32.73 21.25
CA ASN A 671 3.19 -31.82 20.31
C ASN A 671 3.11 -32.39 18.89
N MET A 672 3.25 -31.52 17.90
CA MET A 672 3.50 -31.83 16.50
C MET A 672 4.81 -31.16 16.07
N VAL A 673 5.60 -31.89 15.28
CA VAL A 673 6.82 -31.36 14.68
C VAL A 673 6.77 -31.64 13.18
N ALA A 674 6.85 -30.60 12.40
CA ALA A 674 7.02 -30.69 10.95
C ALA A 674 8.45 -30.30 10.58
N GLU A 675 9.12 -31.15 9.81
CA GLU A 675 10.46 -30.94 9.30
C GLU A 675 10.44 -30.89 7.78
N GLY A 676 10.92 -29.77 7.21
CA GLY A 676 11.13 -29.62 5.77
C GLY A 676 12.45 -30.24 5.34
N ILE A 677 12.41 -31.06 4.32
CA ILE A 677 13.53 -31.85 3.82
C ILE A 677 13.83 -31.44 2.38
N ILE A 678 15.10 -31.09 2.12
CA ILE A 678 15.65 -30.84 0.77
C ILE A 678 16.89 -31.70 0.60
N ASP A 679 16.99 -32.41 -0.53
CA ASP A 679 18.09 -33.34 -0.83
C ASP A 679 18.34 -34.35 0.32
N GLY A 680 17.27 -34.83 0.93
CA GLY A 680 17.32 -35.80 2.04
C GLY A 680 17.78 -35.20 3.40
N LYS A 681 17.99 -33.91 3.52
CA LYS A 681 18.41 -33.22 4.74
C LYS A 681 17.30 -32.34 5.29
N VAL A 682 17.13 -32.35 6.61
CA VAL A 682 16.23 -31.44 7.30
C VAL A 682 16.84 -30.01 7.23
N VAL A 683 16.11 -29.07 6.63
CA VAL A 683 16.56 -27.67 6.43
C VAL A 683 15.77 -26.68 7.27
N CYS A 684 14.55 -27.02 7.69
CA CYS A 684 13.73 -26.20 8.58
C CYS A 684 12.81 -27.08 9.44
N THR A 685 12.39 -26.55 10.58
CA THR A 685 11.55 -27.28 11.55
C THR A 685 10.55 -26.33 12.19
N MET A 686 9.32 -26.79 12.33
CA MET A 686 8.30 -26.13 13.15
C MET A 686 7.79 -27.11 14.21
N LYS A 687 7.83 -26.70 15.47
CA LYS A 687 7.20 -27.40 16.58
C LYS A 687 5.98 -26.65 17.04
N LYS A 688 4.88 -27.35 17.26
CA LYS A 688 3.62 -26.81 17.76
C LYS A 688 3.10 -27.62 18.94
N MET A 689 2.52 -26.94 19.91
CA MET A 689 1.88 -27.53 21.06
C MET A 689 0.52 -26.86 21.29
N PRO A 690 -0.50 -27.58 21.82
CA PRO A 690 -1.75 -26.95 22.21
C PRO A 690 -1.48 -25.97 23.36
N SER A 691 -2.08 -24.79 23.31
CA SER A 691 -1.98 -23.84 24.41
C SER A 691 -2.72 -24.33 25.64
N ARG A 692 -2.16 -24.05 26.80
CA ARG A 692 -2.76 -24.33 28.12
C ARG A 692 -3.52 -23.08 28.62
N ARG A 693 -3.71 -22.97 29.95
CA ARG A 693 -4.32 -21.79 30.57
C ARG A 693 -3.54 -20.53 30.26
N SER A 694 -4.25 -19.46 29.95
CA SER A 694 -3.67 -18.11 29.81
C SER A 694 -2.95 -17.69 31.09
N THR A 695 -1.67 -17.36 31.03
CA THR A 695 -0.88 -16.98 32.20
C THR A 695 -0.12 -15.68 32.01
N LYS A 696 0.19 -15.31 30.75
CA LYS A 696 1.00 -14.13 30.43
C LYS A 696 0.46 -13.40 29.21
N LEU A 697 0.66 -12.11 29.20
CA LEU A 697 0.67 -11.34 27.95
C LEU A 697 2.10 -11.27 27.39
N ARG A 698 2.21 -11.21 26.07
CA ARG A 698 3.47 -10.96 25.35
C ARG A 698 3.23 -9.81 24.38
N LEU A 699 4.10 -8.82 24.36
CA LEU A 699 4.03 -7.71 23.43
C LEU A 699 5.12 -7.80 22.37
N TYR A 700 4.78 -7.37 21.15
CA TYR A 700 5.76 -7.09 20.10
C TYR A 700 5.33 -5.91 19.24
N VAL A 701 6.29 -5.25 18.60
CA VAL A 701 6.07 -4.17 17.64
C VAL A 701 6.23 -4.73 16.24
N ASP A 702 5.22 -4.56 15.41
CA ASP A 702 5.25 -5.02 14.01
C ASP A 702 5.80 -3.91 13.09
N HIS A 703 7.07 -3.59 13.23
CA HIS A 703 7.75 -2.54 12.47
C HIS A 703 8.44 -3.04 11.19
N MET A 704 8.54 -4.36 10.98
CA MET A 704 9.15 -5.00 9.80
C MET A 704 10.52 -4.41 9.41
N ASP A 705 11.40 -4.25 10.41
CA ASP A 705 12.77 -3.70 10.27
C ASP A 705 12.84 -2.23 9.79
N LYS A 706 11.74 -1.48 9.84
CA LYS A 706 11.72 -0.03 9.57
C LYS A 706 11.41 0.74 10.84
N GLN A 707 12.19 1.78 11.08
CA GLN A 707 12.04 2.63 12.27
C GLN A 707 10.77 3.46 12.21
N LEU A 708 10.19 3.72 13.37
CA LEU A 708 9.12 4.70 13.56
C LEU A 708 9.73 6.11 13.51
N VAL A 709 9.22 6.97 12.63
CA VAL A 709 9.74 8.33 12.46
C VAL A 709 8.94 9.31 13.31
N ALA A 710 9.61 10.20 14.04
CA ALA A 710 9.01 11.21 14.89
C ALA A 710 8.57 12.44 14.07
N ASP A 711 7.51 12.29 13.28
CA ASP A 711 6.93 13.35 12.44
C ASP A 711 5.49 13.73 12.84
N GLY A 712 4.92 13.07 13.85
CA GLY A 712 3.55 13.27 14.30
C GLY A 712 2.49 12.56 13.45
N SER A 713 2.92 11.76 12.46
CA SER A 713 2.05 11.06 11.52
C SER A 713 2.32 9.56 11.45
N ASP A 714 3.59 9.17 11.52
CA ASP A 714 4.00 7.78 11.41
C ASP A 714 3.48 6.93 12.57
N PHE A 715 3.04 5.71 12.27
CA PHE A 715 2.56 4.77 13.26
C PHE A 715 3.09 3.34 13.05
N VAL A 716 3.07 2.56 14.10
CA VAL A 716 3.33 1.11 14.09
C VAL A 716 2.17 0.36 14.73
N VAL A 717 2.04 -0.94 14.39
CA VAL A 717 1.14 -1.85 15.08
C VAL A 717 1.87 -2.46 16.28
N VAL A 718 1.31 -2.32 17.48
CA VAL A 718 1.76 -3.03 18.68
C VAL A 718 0.73 -4.11 19.01
N VAL A 719 1.20 -5.32 19.19
CA VAL A 719 0.32 -6.49 19.35
C VAL A 719 0.55 -7.11 20.73
N ALA A 720 -0.53 -7.29 21.47
CA ALA A 720 -0.55 -8.10 22.67
C ALA A 720 -1.05 -9.52 22.34
N GLU A 721 -0.26 -10.53 22.64
CA GLU A 721 -0.68 -11.94 22.54
C GLU A 721 -0.94 -12.50 23.92
N VAL A 722 -2.02 -13.26 24.04
CA VAL A 722 -2.34 -14.04 25.25
C VAL A 722 -1.65 -15.40 25.13
N THR A 723 -0.76 -15.71 26.07
CA THR A 723 0.06 -16.93 26.04
C THR A 723 -0.08 -17.77 27.33
N ASP A 724 0.29 -19.03 27.22
CA ASP A 724 0.52 -19.90 28.37
C ASP A 724 1.96 -19.75 28.92
N ASP A 725 2.29 -20.51 29.98
CA ASP A 725 3.64 -20.48 30.59
C ASP A 725 4.76 -20.89 29.64
N SER A 726 4.45 -21.69 28.64
CA SER A 726 5.40 -22.16 27.61
C SER A 726 5.52 -21.19 26.42
N GLY A 727 4.76 -20.10 26.41
CA GLY A 727 4.76 -19.12 25.35
C GLY A 727 3.87 -19.48 24.14
N ASN A 728 3.06 -20.54 24.24
CA ASN A 728 2.11 -20.89 23.17
C ASN A 728 0.95 -19.89 23.20
N THR A 729 0.64 -19.29 22.05
CA THR A 729 -0.48 -18.35 21.93
C THR A 729 -1.81 -19.07 22.11
N ARG A 730 -2.63 -18.55 23.03
CA ARG A 730 -3.96 -19.11 23.28
C ARG A 730 -4.97 -18.57 22.27
N ARG A 731 -5.19 -19.30 21.20
CA ARG A 731 -6.04 -18.87 20.08
C ARG A 731 -7.50 -18.62 20.47
N MET A 732 -8.01 -19.34 21.48
CA MET A 732 -9.39 -19.21 21.96
C MET A 732 -9.57 -18.22 23.12
N ALA A 733 -8.58 -17.39 23.39
CA ALA A 733 -8.65 -16.31 24.38
C ALA A 733 -9.72 -15.28 23.99
N LYS A 734 -10.41 -14.70 24.98
CA LYS A 734 -11.52 -13.76 24.81
C LYS A 734 -11.41 -12.51 25.70
N GLU A 735 -10.26 -12.31 26.31
CA GLU A 735 -9.97 -11.15 27.16
C GLU A 735 -10.06 -9.84 26.37
N ASN A 736 -10.42 -8.75 27.05
CA ASN A 736 -10.20 -7.40 26.56
C ASN A 736 -8.88 -6.89 27.16
N ILE A 737 -8.02 -6.38 26.33
CA ILE A 737 -6.72 -5.84 26.73
C ILE A 737 -6.78 -4.32 26.77
N LEU A 738 -6.44 -3.77 27.94
CA LEU A 738 -6.26 -2.34 28.17
C LEU A 738 -4.78 -2.00 27.95
N PHE A 739 -4.52 -1.01 27.12
CA PHE A 739 -3.19 -0.49 26.87
C PHE A 739 -3.00 0.89 27.48
N THR A 740 -1.85 1.11 28.07
CA THR A 740 -1.39 2.43 28.52
C THR A 740 -0.06 2.76 27.86
N ILE A 741 0.20 4.04 27.63
CA ILE A 741 1.36 4.55 26.92
C ILE A 741 2.05 5.65 27.73
N GLU A 742 3.37 5.64 27.73
CA GLU A 742 4.24 6.69 28.27
C GLU A 742 5.29 7.07 27.23
N GLY A 743 5.75 8.34 27.23
CA GLY A 743 6.80 8.83 26.34
C GLY A 743 6.29 9.46 25.05
N GLU A 744 7.07 9.35 23.98
CA GLU A 744 6.90 10.10 22.72
C GLU A 744 5.98 9.37 21.72
N GLY A 745 4.80 8.97 22.19
CA GLY A 745 3.79 8.31 21.35
C GLY A 745 2.37 8.45 21.88
N GLU A 746 1.40 8.13 21.04
CA GLU A 746 -0.02 8.11 21.39
C GLU A 746 -0.73 6.89 20.76
N ILE A 747 -1.72 6.34 21.46
CA ILE A 747 -2.56 5.26 20.93
C ILE A 747 -3.65 5.88 20.04
N ILE A 748 -3.81 5.38 18.82
CA ILE A 748 -4.84 5.83 17.89
C ILE A 748 -6.16 5.16 18.25
N GLY A 749 -7.17 5.98 18.58
CA GLY A 749 -8.51 5.54 18.91
C GLY A 749 -8.69 5.14 20.38
N ASP A 750 -9.93 5.09 20.78
CA ASP A 750 -10.37 4.85 22.15
C ASP A 750 -11.49 3.79 22.22
N ALA A 751 -12.18 3.71 23.34
CA ALA A 751 -13.27 2.78 23.57
C ALA A 751 -14.47 3.02 22.64
N SER A 752 -14.67 4.25 22.13
CA SER A 752 -15.82 4.57 21.24
C SER A 752 -15.78 3.85 19.90
N ILE A 753 -14.58 3.46 19.45
CA ILE A 753 -14.36 2.67 18.22
C ILE A 753 -13.77 1.30 18.53
N CYS A 754 -13.84 0.84 19.78
CA CYS A 754 -13.29 -0.45 20.24
C CYS A 754 -11.77 -0.58 19.97
N ALA A 755 -11.03 0.53 19.99
CA ALA A 755 -9.60 0.53 19.76
C ALA A 755 -8.81 0.28 21.05
N ASN A 756 -9.23 0.86 22.16
CA ASN A 756 -8.63 0.65 23.47
C ASN A 756 -9.67 0.87 24.59
N PRO A 757 -10.07 -0.15 25.36
CA PRO A 757 -9.57 -1.54 25.35
C PRO A 757 -9.87 -2.29 24.05
N ARG A 758 -8.96 -3.20 23.65
CA ARG A 758 -9.08 -4.01 22.46
C ARG A 758 -9.43 -5.46 22.80
N ALA A 759 -10.45 -6.00 22.15
CA ALA A 759 -10.81 -7.42 22.29
C ALA A 759 -9.75 -8.32 21.63
N VAL A 760 -9.47 -9.44 22.28
CA VAL A 760 -8.57 -10.47 21.71
C VAL A 760 -9.31 -11.23 20.62
N GLU A 761 -8.70 -11.28 19.45
CA GLU A 761 -9.14 -12.05 18.29
C GLU A 761 -8.05 -13.05 17.89
N TRP A 762 -8.38 -14.32 17.89
CA TRP A 762 -7.46 -15.40 17.56
C TRP A 762 -6.13 -15.33 18.33
N GLY A 763 -6.24 -15.00 19.63
CA GLY A 763 -5.13 -14.94 20.58
C GLY A 763 -4.33 -13.65 20.60
N SER A 764 -4.71 -12.63 19.85
CA SER A 764 -4.00 -11.35 19.82
C SER A 764 -4.93 -10.13 19.81
N ALA A 765 -4.44 -9.01 20.34
CA ALA A 765 -5.10 -7.71 20.38
C ALA A 765 -4.12 -6.64 19.83
N PRO A 766 -4.28 -6.21 18.58
CA PRO A 766 -3.46 -5.16 17.98
C PRO A 766 -3.99 -3.76 18.30
N ILE A 767 -3.08 -2.81 18.51
CA ILE A 767 -3.36 -1.37 18.57
C ILE A 767 -2.44 -0.61 17.61
N LEU A 768 -2.81 0.61 17.25
CA LEU A 768 -1.95 1.52 16.50
C LEU A 768 -1.30 2.52 17.47
N VAL A 769 0.01 2.69 17.35
CA VAL A 769 0.79 3.65 18.14
C VAL A 769 1.45 4.63 17.17
N ARG A 770 1.03 5.90 17.25
CA ARG A 770 1.56 7.01 16.46
C ARG A 770 2.68 7.71 17.24
N SER A 771 3.73 8.12 16.54
CA SER A 771 4.79 8.95 17.11
C SER A 771 4.31 10.37 17.41
N THR A 772 4.94 11.02 18.39
CA THR A 772 4.92 12.48 18.48
C THR A 772 5.94 13.08 17.49
N ARG A 773 6.10 14.40 17.50
CA ARG A 773 7.15 15.09 16.72
C ARG A 773 8.54 15.06 17.37
N ASN A 774 8.62 14.61 18.60
CA ASN A 774 9.86 14.46 19.32
C ASN A 774 10.33 13.00 19.22
N ALA A 775 11.53 12.81 18.76
CA ALA A 775 12.14 11.48 18.79
C ALA A 775 12.45 11.06 20.23
N GLY A 776 12.12 9.83 20.57
CA GLY A 776 12.34 9.35 21.92
C GLY A 776 11.72 8.00 22.21
N LYS A 777 11.77 7.65 23.47
CA LYS A 777 11.26 6.39 24.01
C LYS A 777 9.74 6.38 24.08
N ILE A 778 9.18 5.22 23.75
CA ILE A 778 7.76 4.92 23.85
C ILE A 778 7.66 3.63 24.66
N LYS A 779 6.91 3.68 25.76
CA LYS A 779 6.67 2.53 26.62
C LYS A 779 5.19 2.18 26.56
N ILE A 780 4.87 0.94 26.22
CA ILE A 780 3.51 0.40 26.21
C ILE A 780 3.39 -0.65 27.29
N LYS A 781 2.36 -0.54 28.11
CA LYS A 781 1.93 -1.60 29.04
C LYS A 781 0.59 -2.15 28.56
N ALA A 782 0.44 -3.47 28.58
CA ALA A 782 -0.81 -4.16 28.30
C ALA A 782 -1.25 -4.98 29.52
N GLU A 783 -2.52 -4.92 29.87
CA GLU A 783 -3.11 -5.71 30.95
C GLU A 783 -4.55 -6.11 30.61
N VAL A 784 -5.05 -7.15 31.22
CA VAL A 784 -6.47 -7.54 31.08
C VAL A 784 -7.35 -6.47 31.73
N GLN A 785 -8.35 -5.96 31.02
CA GLN A 785 -9.22 -4.88 31.48
C GLN A 785 -9.96 -5.20 32.79
N PHE A 786 -10.43 -6.44 32.93
CA PHE A 786 -11.14 -6.91 34.13
C PHE A 786 -10.43 -8.15 34.66
N PRO A 787 -9.32 -8.01 35.39
CA PRO A 787 -8.55 -9.14 35.86
C PRO A 787 -9.30 -9.92 36.95
N GLY A 788 -9.56 -11.19 36.69
CA GLY A 788 -10.04 -12.13 37.70
C GLY A 788 -8.90 -12.86 38.41
N THR A 789 -9.25 -13.79 39.31
CA THR A 789 -8.26 -14.70 39.87
C THR A 789 -7.61 -15.50 38.74
N HIS A 790 -6.29 -15.50 38.66
CA HIS A 790 -5.53 -16.15 37.60
C HIS A 790 -5.58 -15.44 36.21
N ALA A 791 -5.86 -14.15 36.16
CA ALA A 791 -5.67 -13.39 34.92
C ALA A 791 -4.22 -13.49 34.43
N PRO A 792 -3.99 -13.41 33.10
CA PRO A 792 -2.65 -13.29 32.55
C PRO A 792 -1.88 -12.12 33.16
N THR A 793 -0.61 -12.33 33.47
CA THR A 793 0.26 -11.25 33.97
C THR A 793 0.42 -10.17 32.88
N PRO A 794 0.37 -8.89 33.28
CA PRO A 794 0.65 -7.78 32.36
C PRO A 794 2.03 -7.88 31.70
N ALA A 795 2.16 -7.25 30.53
CA ALA A 795 3.43 -7.13 29.82
C ALA A 795 3.73 -5.67 29.47
N GLU A 796 5.02 -5.37 29.37
CA GLU A 796 5.52 -4.06 28.93
C GLU A 796 6.49 -4.24 27.77
N ILE A 797 6.51 -3.25 26.87
CA ILE A 797 7.52 -3.16 25.81
C ILE A 797 7.97 -1.71 25.68
N GLU A 798 9.27 -1.52 25.43
CA GLU A 798 9.87 -0.22 25.15
C GLU A 798 10.49 -0.25 23.76
N PHE A 799 10.28 0.79 22.97
CA PHE A 799 10.90 1.03 21.67
C PHE A 799 11.09 2.52 21.46
N GLU A 800 11.73 2.91 20.37
CA GLU A 800 12.08 4.31 20.13
C GLU A 800 11.61 4.77 18.75
N SER A 801 11.19 6.04 18.67
CA SER A 801 11.06 6.76 17.42
C SER A 801 12.36 7.53 17.12
N VAL A 802 12.64 7.71 15.83
CA VAL A 802 13.83 8.42 15.36
C VAL A 802 13.48 9.77 14.75
N PRO A 803 14.38 10.77 14.76
CA PRO A 803 14.12 12.09 14.19
C PRO A 803 13.72 12.00 12.71
N ALA A 804 12.79 12.84 12.28
CA ALA A 804 12.49 13.05 10.86
C ALA A 804 13.70 13.65 10.12
N ASP A 805 13.90 13.28 8.85
CA ASP A 805 15.05 13.76 8.06
C ASP A 805 14.81 15.15 7.47
N LEU A 806 13.56 15.49 7.16
CA LEU A 806 13.21 16.78 6.58
C LEU A 806 12.77 17.77 7.68
N PRO A 807 13.15 19.06 7.56
CA PRO A 807 12.67 20.08 8.47
C PRO A 807 11.15 20.21 8.38
N MET A 808 10.51 20.48 9.51
CA MET A 808 9.06 20.69 9.59
C MET A 808 8.74 22.19 9.49
N CYS A 809 7.74 22.53 8.68
CA CYS A 809 7.24 23.89 8.60
C CYS A 809 6.02 24.06 9.51
N MET A 810 6.15 24.85 10.56
CA MET A 810 5.12 25.13 11.56
C MET A 810 5.42 26.44 12.31
N ILE A 811 4.48 26.92 13.13
CA ILE A 811 4.77 28.02 14.06
C ILE A 811 5.43 27.43 15.31
N GLU A 812 6.57 28.01 15.73
CA GLU A 812 7.20 27.68 17.03
C GLU A 812 6.36 28.17 18.21
N GLN A 813 5.17 27.72 18.37
CA GLN A 813 4.28 28.16 19.43
C GLN A 813 3.74 27.02 20.27
N SER A 814 4.40 26.04 20.59
CA SER A 814 3.87 25.24 21.71
C SER A 814 4.87 24.28 22.32
N LYS A 815 5.87 24.80 23.00
CA LYS A 815 6.42 24.04 24.12
C LYS A 815 5.42 23.91 25.30
N ALA A 816 4.18 24.43 25.18
CA ALA A 816 3.27 24.59 26.29
C ALA A 816 2.00 23.72 26.27
N ASN A 817 1.66 23.04 25.19
CA ASN A 817 0.43 22.24 25.14
C ASN A 817 0.67 20.84 24.56
N ASN A 818 1.56 20.07 25.21
CA ASN A 818 1.46 18.61 25.19
C ASN A 818 0.33 18.15 26.15
N GLN A 819 -0.83 18.76 26.06
CA GLN A 819 -2.04 18.13 26.60
C GLN A 819 -2.48 17.13 25.54
N GLN A 820 -2.41 15.86 25.91
CA GLN A 820 -3.08 14.75 25.26
C GLN A 820 -4.46 15.20 24.80
N THR A 821 -4.58 15.62 23.56
CA THR A 821 -5.85 15.51 22.87
C THR A 821 -5.98 14.04 22.46
N THR A 822 -6.37 13.21 23.43
CA THR A 822 -7.21 12.07 23.08
C THR A 822 -8.25 12.67 22.15
N VAL A 823 -8.29 12.26 20.89
CA VAL A 823 -9.39 12.57 19.99
C VAL A 823 -10.62 12.06 20.74
N LYS A 824 -11.26 12.95 21.50
CA LYS A 824 -12.57 12.66 22.06
C LYS A 824 -13.40 12.40 20.84
N GLY A 825 -13.72 11.12 20.63
CA GLY A 825 -14.62 10.75 19.55
C GLY A 825 -15.80 11.68 19.68
N ASN A 826 -15.91 12.66 18.77
CA ASN A 826 -17.05 13.53 18.77
C ASN A 826 -18.23 12.59 18.65
N GLN A 827 -18.92 12.39 19.80
CA GLN A 827 -20.28 11.91 19.81
C GLN A 827 -21.09 13.01 19.11
N SER A 828 -20.92 13.14 17.79
CA SER A 828 -22.02 13.64 17.03
C SER A 828 -23.13 12.63 17.33
N LYS A 829 -24.16 13.06 18.06
CA LYS A 829 -25.47 12.44 17.98
C LYS A 829 -25.86 12.54 16.50
N GLY A 830 -25.24 11.65 15.67
CA GLY A 830 -25.57 11.53 14.30
C GLY A 830 -27.05 11.15 14.26
N LYS A 831 -27.89 11.99 13.70
CA LYS A 831 -29.06 11.49 12.99
C LYS A 831 -28.55 10.32 12.17
N GLU A 832 -29.27 9.20 12.19
CA GLU A 832 -29.01 8.14 11.22
C GLU A 832 -28.81 8.81 9.86
N GLN A 833 -27.71 8.56 9.22
CA GLN A 833 -27.27 9.32 8.05
C GLN A 833 -28.24 9.17 6.87
N PHE A 834 -29.13 8.18 6.96
CA PHE A 834 -30.13 7.89 5.95
C PHE A 834 -31.45 7.43 6.61
N THR A 835 -32.57 7.92 6.09
CA THR A 835 -33.89 7.41 6.45
C THR A 835 -34.10 6.00 5.89
N GLU A 836 -35.02 5.22 6.44
CA GLU A 836 -35.37 3.88 5.93
C GLU A 836 -35.81 3.92 4.45
N GLU A 837 -36.46 4.99 4.02
CA GLU A 837 -36.87 5.19 2.64
C GLU A 837 -35.67 5.45 1.71
N GLU A 838 -34.67 6.20 2.16
CA GLU A 838 -33.40 6.38 1.46
C GLU A 838 -32.60 5.10 1.39
N LYS A 839 -32.51 4.33 2.48
CA LYS A 839 -31.88 3.01 2.50
C LYS A 839 -32.55 2.04 1.51
N ALA A 840 -33.89 2.00 1.46
CA ALA A 840 -34.63 1.17 0.53
C ALA A 840 -34.39 1.59 -0.94
N LYS A 841 -34.30 2.89 -1.21
CA LYS A 841 -33.94 3.41 -2.54
C LYS A 841 -32.53 3.02 -2.95
N MET A 842 -31.57 3.18 -2.04
CA MET A 842 -30.18 2.78 -2.24
C MET A 842 -30.05 1.29 -2.58
N LEU A 843 -30.77 0.44 -1.84
CA LEU A 843 -30.76 -1.01 -2.08
C LEU A 843 -31.27 -1.34 -3.48
N LYS A 844 -32.37 -0.72 -3.92
CA LYS A 844 -32.91 -0.88 -5.27
C LYS A 844 -31.92 -0.41 -6.36
N GLU A 845 -31.19 0.69 -6.12
CA GLU A 845 -30.17 1.15 -7.06
C GLU A 845 -29.02 0.16 -7.18
N VAL A 846 -28.59 -0.45 -6.07
CA VAL A 846 -27.58 -1.52 -6.06
C VAL A 846 -28.06 -2.74 -6.83
N GLU A 847 -29.28 -3.20 -6.58
CA GLU A 847 -29.89 -4.35 -7.26
C GLU A 847 -30.00 -4.10 -8.77
N GLN A 848 -30.43 -2.90 -9.17
CA GLN A 848 -30.53 -2.54 -10.59
C GLN A 848 -29.15 -2.52 -11.27
N GLN A 849 -28.14 -1.97 -10.61
CA GLN A 849 -26.79 -1.96 -11.16
C GLN A 849 -26.22 -3.37 -11.32
N GLN A 850 -26.47 -4.26 -10.36
CA GLN A 850 -26.04 -5.66 -10.47
C GLN A 850 -26.74 -6.39 -11.62
N ALA A 851 -28.04 -6.14 -11.80
CA ALA A 851 -28.79 -6.68 -12.93
C ALA A 851 -28.25 -6.15 -14.28
N ASP A 852 -27.88 -4.87 -14.34
CA ASP A 852 -27.30 -4.25 -15.55
C ASP A 852 -25.92 -4.84 -15.91
N PHE A 853 -25.20 -5.40 -14.94
CA PHE A 853 -23.94 -6.13 -15.14
C PHE A 853 -24.11 -7.61 -15.47
N GLY A 854 -25.36 -8.11 -15.53
CA GLY A 854 -25.63 -9.53 -15.80
C GLY A 854 -25.30 -10.45 -14.64
N ILE A 855 -25.07 -9.91 -13.44
CA ILE A 855 -25.00 -10.69 -12.21
C ILE A 855 -26.43 -11.16 -11.94
N GLN A 856 -26.74 -12.42 -12.26
CA GLN A 856 -28.02 -13.03 -11.91
C GLN A 856 -28.08 -13.20 -10.39
N LYS A 857 -29.24 -12.87 -9.81
CA LYS A 857 -29.55 -13.14 -8.40
C LYS A 857 -29.46 -14.63 -8.08
#